data_3311273a4505e7be86a6a939d31f2049
#
_entry.id   3311273a4505e7be86a6a939d31f2049
#
_cell.length_a   1.000
_cell.length_b   1.000
_cell.length_c   1.000
_cell.angle_alpha   90.00
_cell.angle_beta   90.00
_cell.angle_gamma   90.00
#
_symmetry.space_group_name_H-M   'P 1'
#
loop_
_entity.id
_entity.type
_entity.pdbx_description
1 polymer ?
#
loop_
_entity_poly.entity_id
_entity_poly.type
_entity_poly.pdbx_seq_one_letter_code
_entity_poly.pdbx_strand_id
1 'polypeptide(L)'
;VLCGEAGSGKTALLNAVEDDYDALLCVDVPELDDDLMQLARDVGGTRGALLIATEGEPRGLPSVTLDPLDAVTSIRVLHDLVPGLPSALAADLVELACGNPLALVELAGSLTSAQLGGIAPAPQVLPENSSLRLRWRARFAALSPEAQHVVAMVAVDEEVDAETLDLDAVTEAGPLFDSRRLVRSVLQADVPLALRRRAHAVLAETLPPGARRTWHQAVTTQDAGLADVLTTYAEHAQRCGDFATAARDHDRAARLTTDPEQKAHHLLKAAADHWARGAPHRSRAVLRTATKMTCTPELRALMDLVVGGIDLGESLPDVAADRLIRAAKGLVGTRRELAVAALGFAGEAASIAGDHRRYTAVAEFAKEIRRGDEPPATRLTLDHLTGMLATFDGRHDEALPALRTVVDLADQVPGPQARIWASQAAYVLGDATRSHEMATSAVTAARESGFTALVPWALVYRALSALLLDQHAAALTAATEGVHAATAIGQHNAVVDHLTILALLAALRGDADTALHRIDTATEQITQRGLTRPGTFGAWAFACVDLARDRPADALDRLRLQPGHAGIKVMAAPHVVEAAVACGRPSTADRALLPFEKWAGTTGSPARLALSHRCRGLLESGTADEHFEEAIRLHRASGTALELAKTELLYGNRLRRGRKPKAAREHLRDAVRIFQSYQADHWIERARAELRAAGDSTSEPRDHPGLTPQQAQIARLVAEGATNREVAARLFLSHRTVEHHLRNIFARLGVRSRVELTRRLD
;
A
#
# COMPACT_ATOMS: atom_id res chain seq x y z
N VAL A 1 -3.20 35.30 0.28
CA VAL A 1 -3.66 34.93 -1.06
C VAL A 1 -3.72 33.42 -1.15
N LEU A 2 -4.82 32.88 -1.69
CA LEU A 2 -4.97 31.47 -2.06
C LEU A 2 -4.60 31.33 -3.54
N CYS A 3 -3.50 30.67 -3.83
CA CYS A 3 -3.04 30.41 -5.19
C CYS A 3 -3.32 28.97 -5.59
N GLY A 4 -3.59 28.72 -6.86
CA GLY A 4 -3.78 27.36 -7.37
C GLY A 4 -4.43 27.37 -8.75
N GLU A 5 -4.40 26.24 -9.42
CA GLU A 5 -5.01 26.06 -10.74
C GLU A 5 -6.54 26.26 -10.74
N ALA A 6 -7.11 26.43 -11.92
CA ALA A 6 -8.56 26.35 -12.10
C ALA A 6 -9.08 25.03 -11.54
N GLY A 7 -10.13 25.10 -10.71
CA GLY A 7 -10.73 23.93 -10.08
C GLY A 7 -10.01 23.36 -8.86
N SER A 8 -8.94 23.99 -8.36
CA SER A 8 -8.19 23.52 -7.16
C SER A 8 -8.94 23.64 -5.83
N GLY A 9 -10.14 24.22 -5.85
CA GLY A 9 -10.98 24.38 -4.65
C GLY A 9 -10.84 25.73 -3.93
N LYS A 10 -10.18 26.72 -4.54
CA LYS A 10 -9.99 28.05 -3.95
C LYS A 10 -11.30 28.71 -3.52
N THR A 11 -12.26 28.79 -4.43
CA THR A 11 -13.59 29.39 -4.17
C THR A 11 -14.35 28.65 -3.07
N ALA A 12 -14.24 27.32 -3.01
CA ALA A 12 -14.85 26.53 -1.95
C ALA A 12 -14.25 26.84 -0.57
N LEU A 13 -12.93 27.06 -0.51
CA LEU A 13 -12.25 27.49 0.71
C LEU A 13 -12.60 28.92 1.09
N LEU A 14 -12.70 29.85 0.11
CA LEU A 14 -13.17 31.22 0.40
C LEU A 14 -14.53 31.20 1.05
N ASN A 15 -15.50 30.51 0.45
CA ASN A 15 -16.88 30.42 0.97
C ASN A 15 -16.92 29.80 2.36
N ALA A 16 -16.14 28.74 2.60
CA ALA A 16 -16.07 28.09 3.91
C ALA A 16 -15.48 28.98 5.01
N VAL A 17 -14.60 29.90 4.65
CA VAL A 17 -13.99 30.86 5.59
C VAL A 17 -14.90 32.08 5.80
N GLU A 18 -15.59 32.53 4.74
CA GLU A 18 -16.54 33.66 4.81
C GLU A 18 -17.71 33.37 5.78
N ASP A 19 -18.20 32.13 5.79
CA ASP A 19 -19.26 31.68 6.70
C ASP A 19 -18.86 31.71 8.18
N ASP A 20 -17.54 31.66 8.49
CA ASP A 20 -17.00 31.59 9.86
C ASP A 20 -16.61 32.96 10.44
N TYR A 21 -16.56 34.07 9.64
CA TYR A 21 -16.02 35.37 10.07
C TYR A 21 -16.82 36.56 9.53
N ASP A 22 -17.43 37.34 10.42
CA ASP A 22 -18.27 38.51 10.11
C ASP A 22 -17.51 39.74 9.51
N ALA A 23 -16.18 39.75 9.45
CA ALA A 23 -15.37 40.90 9.05
C ALA A 23 -14.27 40.53 8.03
N LEU A 24 -14.48 39.48 7.21
CA LEU A 24 -13.56 39.04 6.19
C LEU A 24 -14.10 39.41 4.80
N LEU A 25 -13.29 40.12 4.01
CA LEU A 25 -13.57 40.34 2.59
C LEU A 25 -12.95 39.23 1.76
N CYS A 26 -13.76 38.46 1.06
CA CYS A 26 -13.33 37.40 0.15
C CYS A 26 -13.44 37.86 -1.31
N VAL A 27 -12.39 37.71 -2.11
CA VAL A 27 -12.33 38.10 -3.52
C VAL A 27 -11.78 36.94 -4.34
N ASP A 28 -12.50 36.54 -5.38
CA ASP A 28 -12.07 35.48 -6.33
C ASP A 28 -11.79 36.10 -7.71
N VAL A 29 -10.54 36.10 -8.14
CA VAL A 29 -10.11 36.75 -9.38
C VAL A 29 -9.10 35.87 -10.13
N PRO A 30 -9.10 35.87 -11.47
CA PRO A 30 -8.14 35.08 -12.24
C PRO A 30 -6.70 35.58 -12.05
N GLU A 31 -6.52 36.90 -11.96
CA GLU A 31 -5.21 37.54 -11.78
C GLU A 31 -5.32 38.75 -10.84
N LEU A 32 -4.23 39.04 -10.13
CA LEU A 32 -4.13 40.22 -9.26
C LEU A 32 -3.83 41.46 -10.11
N ASP A 33 -4.73 42.41 -10.12
CA ASP A 33 -4.50 43.74 -10.69
C ASP A 33 -3.93 44.72 -9.67
N ASP A 34 -3.57 45.91 -10.13
CA ASP A 34 -2.94 46.94 -9.28
C ASP A 34 -3.93 47.53 -8.30
N ASP A 35 -5.25 47.53 -8.58
CA ASP A 35 -6.29 48.03 -7.68
C ASP A 35 -6.45 47.07 -6.50
N LEU A 36 -6.48 45.76 -6.74
CA LEU A 36 -6.50 44.73 -5.70
C LEU A 36 -5.21 44.71 -4.88
N MET A 37 -4.06 44.96 -5.49
CA MET A 37 -2.79 45.12 -4.78
C MET A 37 -2.80 46.34 -3.87
N GLN A 38 -3.42 47.43 -4.28
CA GLN A 38 -3.58 48.62 -3.43
C GLN A 38 -4.56 48.33 -2.28
N LEU A 39 -5.70 47.72 -2.56
CA LEU A 39 -6.64 47.29 -1.53
C LEU A 39 -5.99 46.36 -0.49
N ALA A 40 -5.18 45.40 -0.91
CA ALA A 40 -4.46 44.51 -0.02
C ALA A 40 -3.50 45.24 0.91
N ARG A 41 -2.81 46.30 0.42
CA ARG A 41 -1.96 47.16 1.23
C ARG A 41 -2.78 47.98 2.25
N ASP A 42 -3.90 48.54 1.80
CA ASP A 42 -4.78 49.37 2.64
C ASP A 42 -5.41 48.56 3.78
N VAL A 43 -5.88 47.34 3.48
CA VAL A 43 -6.45 46.44 4.48
C VAL A 43 -5.37 45.93 5.45
N GLY A 44 -4.14 45.69 4.99
CA GLY A 44 -3.02 45.26 5.85
C GLY A 44 -2.62 46.28 6.94
N GLY A 45 -3.03 47.56 6.79
CA GLY A 45 -2.88 48.61 7.79
C GLY A 45 -4.05 48.75 8.76
N THR A 46 -5.10 47.96 8.65
CA THR A 46 -6.34 48.01 9.45
C THR A 46 -6.55 46.74 10.29
N ARG A 47 -7.67 46.68 11.04
CA ARG A 47 -8.12 45.44 11.73
C ARG A 47 -8.95 44.52 10.84
N GLY A 48 -9.11 44.85 9.56
CA GLY A 48 -9.80 44.01 8.58
C GLY A 48 -8.93 42.86 8.09
N ALA A 49 -9.54 41.83 7.51
CA ALA A 49 -8.86 40.75 6.81
C ALA A 49 -9.36 40.68 5.36
N LEU A 50 -8.43 40.45 4.42
CA LEU A 50 -8.71 40.28 3.01
C LEU A 50 -8.15 38.93 2.57
N LEU A 51 -9.00 38.06 2.05
CA LEU A 51 -8.61 36.78 1.48
C LEU A 51 -8.89 36.79 -0.03
N ILE A 52 -7.85 36.59 -0.83
CA ILE A 52 -7.94 36.63 -2.28
C ILE A 52 -7.63 35.24 -2.83
N ALA A 53 -8.50 34.69 -3.69
CA ALA A 53 -8.24 33.51 -4.49
C ALA A 53 -7.81 33.94 -5.88
N THR A 54 -6.72 33.38 -6.41
CA THR A 54 -6.22 33.69 -7.75
C THR A 54 -5.55 32.49 -8.42
N GLU A 55 -5.49 32.50 -9.73
CA GLU A 55 -4.67 31.58 -10.54
C GLU A 55 -3.31 32.18 -10.86
N GLY A 56 -3.16 33.50 -10.74
CA GLY A 56 -1.94 34.24 -10.99
C GLY A 56 -0.93 34.19 -9.83
N GLU A 57 0.22 34.79 -10.04
CA GLU A 57 1.26 34.92 -9.03
C GLU A 57 0.83 35.84 -7.87
N PRO A 58 1.24 35.54 -6.64
CA PRO A 58 0.82 36.33 -5.47
C PRO A 58 1.46 37.72 -5.35
N ARG A 59 2.32 38.13 -6.29
CA ARG A 59 2.97 39.47 -6.37
C ARG A 59 3.57 39.96 -5.04
N GLY A 60 4.16 39.04 -4.27
CA GLY A 60 4.81 39.34 -2.97
C GLY A 60 3.86 39.41 -1.78
N LEU A 61 2.57 39.12 -1.91
CA LEU A 61 1.65 38.95 -0.79
C LEU A 61 1.84 37.58 -0.13
N PRO A 62 1.62 37.48 1.19
CA PRO A 62 1.58 36.17 1.87
C PRO A 62 0.59 35.23 1.18
N SER A 63 1.03 34.05 0.80
CA SER A 63 0.20 33.14 -0.01
C SER A 63 0.27 31.71 0.48
N VAL A 64 -0.82 31.00 0.20
CA VAL A 64 -0.93 29.53 0.36
C VAL A 64 -1.26 28.96 -1.02
N THR A 65 -0.41 28.06 -1.51
CA THR A 65 -0.66 27.35 -2.75
C THR A 65 -1.47 26.09 -2.45
N LEU A 66 -2.52 25.86 -3.23
CA LEU A 66 -3.32 24.65 -3.16
C LEU A 66 -2.74 23.60 -4.12
N ASP A 67 -2.10 22.60 -3.54
CA ASP A 67 -1.60 21.45 -4.30
C ASP A 67 -2.74 20.52 -4.73
N PRO A 68 -2.56 19.75 -5.83
CA PRO A 68 -3.49 18.72 -6.20
C PRO A 68 -3.71 17.71 -5.08
N LEU A 69 -4.92 17.14 -4.98
CA LEU A 69 -5.23 16.08 -4.04
C LEU A 69 -4.40 14.82 -4.37
N ASP A 70 -3.89 14.16 -3.34
CA ASP A 70 -3.28 12.84 -3.51
C ASP A 70 -4.31 11.78 -3.97
N ALA A 71 -3.82 10.63 -4.45
CA ALA A 71 -4.68 9.59 -4.99
C ALA A 71 -5.67 9.03 -3.95
N VAL A 72 -5.25 8.89 -2.70
CA VAL A 72 -6.10 8.35 -1.61
C VAL A 72 -7.22 9.32 -1.27
N THR A 73 -6.91 10.61 -1.16
CA THR A 73 -7.88 11.67 -0.92
C THR A 73 -8.84 11.80 -2.11
N SER A 74 -8.34 11.74 -3.35
CA SER A 74 -9.15 11.76 -4.56
C SER A 74 -10.13 10.59 -4.64
N ILE A 75 -9.70 9.36 -4.31
CA ILE A 75 -10.56 8.18 -4.23
C ILE A 75 -11.65 8.38 -3.18
N ARG A 76 -11.31 8.94 -2.01
CA ARG A 76 -12.28 9.22 -0.94
C ARG A 76 -13.35 10.20 -1.40
N VAL A 77 -12.94 11.30 -2.04
CA VAL A 77 -13.86 12.29 -2.63
C VAL A 77 -14.81 11.62 -3.63
N LEU A 78 -14.29 10.76 -4.51
CA LEU A 78 -15.12 10.04 -5.48
C LEU A 78 -16.12 9.08 -4.82
N HIS A 79 -15.72 8.36 -3.78
CA HIS A 79 -16.66 7.47 -3.04
C HIS A 79 -17.71 8.23 -2.25
N ASP A 80 -17.38 9.44 -1.74
CA ASP A 80 -18.36 10.32 -1.09
C ASP A 80 -19.39 10.86 -2.10
N LEU A 81 -18.94 11.17 -3.33
CA LEU A 81 -19.82 11.65 -4.42
C LEU A 81 -20.64 10.53 -5.05
N VAL A 82 -20.09 9.34 -5.23
CA VAL A 82 -20.74 8.19 -5.87
C VAL A 82 -20.56 6.95 -4.97
N PRO A 83 -21.49 6.73 -4.03
CA PRO A 83 -21.45 5.53 -3.19
C PRO A 83 -21.49 4.24 -4.02
N GLY A 84 -20.56 3.33 -3.77
CA GLY A 84 -20.46 2.07 -4.51
C GLY A 84 -19.74 2.18 -5.86
N LEU A 85 -19.03 3.28 -6.13
CA LEU A 85 -18.20 3.42 -7.32
C LEU A 85 -17.18 2.27 -7.41
N PRO A 86 -17.14 1.52 -8.55
CA PRO A 86 -16.14 0.47 -8.73
C PRO A 86 -14.73 1.03 -8.64
N SER A 87 -13.86 0.38 -7.88
CA SER A 87 -12.50 0.89 -7.62
C SER A 87 -11.64 1.00 -8.88
N ALA A 88 -11.84 0.10 -9.84
CA ALA A 88 -11.20 0.20 -11.15
C ALA A 88 -11.60 1.50 -11.86
N LEU A 89 -12.86 1.89 -11.80
CA LEU A 89 -13.34 3.14 -12.38
C LEU A 89 -12.84 4.35 -11.57
N ALA A 90 -12.83 4.25 -10.24
CA ALA A 90 -12.28 5.31 -9.39
C ALA A 90 -10.81 5.60 -9.73
N ALA A 91 -9.98 4.56 -9.94
CA ALA A 91 -8.59 4.73 -10.34
C ALA A 91 -8.43 5.45 -11.69
N ASP A 92 -9.26 5.11 -12.69
CA ASP A 92 -9.30 5.81 -13.98
C ASP A 92 -9.63 7.31 -13.81
N LEU A 93 -10.63 7.61 -13.00
CA LEU A 93 -11.06 8.99 -12.76
C LEU A 93 -9.98 9.80 -12.03
N VAL A 94 -9.31 9.20 -11.06
CA VAL A 94 -8.19 9.84 -10.33
C VAL A 94 -7.02 10.13 -11.27
N GLU A 95 -6.66 9.15 -12.12
CA GLU A 95 -5.60 9.34 -13.10
C GLU A 95 -5.93 10.47 -14.09
N LEU A 96 -7.18 10.54 -14.55
CA LEU A 96 -7.64 11.59 -15.48
C LEU A 96 -7.72 12.96 -14.80
N ALA A 97 -8.26 13.04 -13.59
CA ALA A 97 -8.43 14.28 -12.83
C ALA A 97 -7.12 14.89 -12.33
N CYS A 98 -6.05 14.10 -12.22
CA CYS A 98 -4.74 14.54 -11.72
C CYS A 98 -4.82 15.27 -10.35
N GLY A 99 -5.74 14.84 -9.47
CA GLY A 99 -5.93 15.45 -8.16
C GLY A 99 -6.69 16.78 -8.16
N ASN A 100 -7.25 17.21 -9.30
CA ASN A 100 -8.06 18.43 -9.37
C ASN A 100 -9.47 18.17 -8.81
N PRO A 101 -9.89 18.84 -7.72
CA PRO A 101 -11.18 18.59 -7.06
C PRO A 101 -12.40 18.80 -7.98
N LEU A 102 -12.41 19.86 -8.80
CA LEU A 102 -13.52 20.16 -9.69
C LEU A 102 -13.60 19.11 -10.81
N ALA A 103 -12.46 18.67 -11.35
CA ALA A 103 -12.45 17.59 -12.33
C ALA A 103 -13.03 16.29 -11.77
N LEU A 104 -12.73 15.95 -10.51
CA LEU A 104 -13.31 14.79 -9.84
C LEU A 104 -14.84 14.89 -9.73
N VAL A 105 -15.35 16.06 -9.32
CA VAL A 105 -16.80 16.32 -9.22
C VAL A 105 -17.48 16.21 -10.58
N GLU A 106 -16.94 16.86 -11.61
CA GLU A 106 -17.52 16.88 -12.96
C GLU A 106 -17.49 15.48 -13.62
N LEU A 107 -16.40 14.73 -13.43
CA LEU A 107 -16.30 13.35 -13.90
C LEU A 107 -17.29 12.44 -13.18
N ALA A 108 -17.38 12.51 -11.85
CA ALA A 108 -18.30 11.73 -11.05
C ALA A 108 -19.76 11.99 -11.47
N GLY A 109 -20.12 13.26 -11.67
CA GLY A 109 -21.48 13.67 -12.10
C GLY A 109 -21.83 13.28 -13.53
N SER A 110 -20.85 12.92 -14.37
CA SER A 110 -21.06 12.55 -15.78
C SER A 110 -21.12 11.05 -16.03
N LEU A 111 -20.92 10.22 -15.00
CA LEU A 111 -20.87 8.76 -15.15
C LEU A 111 -22.21 8.18 -15.58
N THR A 112 -22.16 7.32 -16.59
CA THR A 112 -23.34 6.58 -17.06
C THR A 112 -23.50 5.27 -16.29
N SER A 113 -24.73 4.73 -16.23
CA SER A 113 -25.00 3.43 -15.63
C SER A 113 -24.19 2.30 -16.28
N ALA A 114 -23.90 2.41 -17.59
CA ALA A 114 -23.06 1.45 -18.30
C ALA A 114 -21.60 1.48 -17.85
N GLN A 115 -21.07 2.67 -17.51
CA GLN A 115 -19.73 2.84 -16.94
C GLN A 115 -19.67 2.32 -15.51
N LEU A 116 -20.65 2.66 -14.69
CA LEU A 116 -20.80 2.17 -13.31
C LEU A 116 -20.91 0.64 -13.28
N GLY A 117 -21.63 0.05 -14.23
CA GLY A 117 -21.75 -1.40 -14.38
C GLY A 117 -20.56 -2.10 -15.06
N GLY A 118 -19.50 -1.37 -15.42
CA GLY A 118 -18.33 -1.94 -16.10
C GLY A 118 -18.57 -2.41 -17.56
N ILE A 119 -19.70 -2.03 -18.15
CA ILE A 119 -20.08 -2.38 -19.54
C ILE A 119 -19.43 -1.42 -20.54
N ALA A 120 -19.37 -0.12 -20.19
CA ALA A 120 -18.69 0.90 -20.99
C ALA A 120 -17.32 1.25 -20.41
N PRO A 121 -16.36 1.70 -21.24
CA PRO A 121 -15.05 2.15 -20.76
C PRO A 121 -15.18 3.42 -19.91
N ALA A 122 -14.20 3.62 -19.01
CA ALA A 122 -14.07 4.86 -18.26
C ALA A 122 -13.93 6.09 -19.17
N PRO A 123 -14.36 7.27 -18.72
CA PRO A 123 -14.10 8.53 -19.43
C PRO A 123 -12.60 8.71 -19.70
N GLN A 124 -12.24 9.16 -20.90
CA GLN A 124 -10.85 9.42 -21.29
C GLN A 124 -10.54 10.92 -21.29
N VAL A 125 -11.56 11.75 -21.14
CA VAL A 125 -11.48 13.21 -21.14
C VAL A 125 -12.62 13.77 -20.28
N LEU A 126 -12.50 14.99 -19.80
CA LEU A 126 -13.58 15.70 -19.11
C LEU A 126 -14.86 15.76 -19.96
N PRO A 127 -16.07 15.75 -19.34
CA PRO A 127 -17.33 15.88 -20.05
C PRO A 127 -17.37 17.11 -20.96
N GLU A 128 -18.15 17.07 -22.04
CA GLU A 128 -18.25 18.22 -22.96
C GLU A 128 -18.78 19.49 -22.31
N ASN A 129 -19.63 19.35 -21.30
CA ASN A 129 -20.19 20.44 -20.50
C ASN A 129 -19.32 20.82 -19.28
N SER A 130 -18.14 20.21 -19.11
CA SER A 130 -17.21 20.56 -18.05
C SER A 130 -16.81 22.03 -18.13
N SER A 131 -16.91 22.73 -17.01
CA SER A 131 -16.52 24.14 -16.90
C SER A 131 -15.03 24.32 -17.16
N LEU A 132 -14.20 23.39 -16.69
CA LEU A 132 -12.77 23.37 -16.97
C LEU A 132 -12.47 23.16 -18.46
N ARG A 133 -13.14 22.17 -19.09
CA ARG A 133 -12.96 21.88 -20.51
C ARG A 133 -13.39 23.05 -21.39
N LEU A 134 -14.53 23.66 -21.11
CA LEU A 134 -15.04 24.83 -21.84
C LEU A 134 -14.10 26.03 -21.71
N ARG A 135 -13.55 26.26 -20.52
CA ARG A 135 -12.58 27.33 -20.27
C ARG A 135 -11.31 27.16 -21.10
N TRP A 136 -10.71 25.97 -21.09
CA TRP A 136 -9.50 25.69 -21.84
C TRP A 136 -9.75 25.71 -23.34
N ARG A 137 -10.89 25.24 -23.82
CA ARG A 137 -11.32 25.34 -25.22
C ARG A 137 -11.46 26.80 -25.66
N ALA A 138 -12.10 27.64 -24.85
CA ALA A 138 -12.22 29.08 -25.15
C ALA A 138 -10.86 29.78 -25.23
N ARG A 139 -9.97 29.45 -24.27
CA ARG A 139 -8.60 29.99 -24.27
C ARG A 139 -7.81 29.55 -25.50
N PHE A 140 -7.87 28.25 -25.85
CA PHE A 140 -7.24 27.74 -27.08
C PHE A 140 -7.80 28.43 -28.33
N ALA A 141 -9.10 28.63 -28.44
CA ALA A 141 -9.74 29.26 -29.59
C ALA A 141 -9.38 30.76 -29.75
N ALA A 142 -9.00 31.42 -28.66
CA ALA A 142 -8.58 32.83 -28.68
C ALA A 142 -7.12 33.06 -29.14
N LEU A 143 -6.31 31.99 -29.23
CA LEU A 143 -4.90 32.07 -29.65
C LEU A 143 -4.76 32.31 -31.16
N SER A 144 -3.65 32.90 -31.54
CA SER A 144 -3.23 32.99 -32.94
C SER A 144 -3.03 31.59 -33.56
N PRO A 145 -3.08 31.45 -34.88
CA PRO A 145 -2.81 30.16 -35.55
C PRO A 145 -1.45 29.58 -35.22
N GLU A 146 -0.44 30.40 -35.00
CA GLU A 146 0.92 30.04 -34.61
C GLU A 146 0.93 29.48 -33.18
N ALA A 147 0.33 30.17 -32.22
CA ALA A 147 0.21 29.71 -30.84
C ALA A 147 -0.67 28.46 -30.73
N GLN A 148 -1.75 28.36 -31.52
CA GLN A 148 -2.55 27.11 -31.60
C GLN A 148 -1.72 25.93 -32.09
N HIS A 149 -0.80 26.17 -33.04
CA HIS A 149 0.11 25.11 -33.52
C HIS A 149 1.09 24.66 -32.44
N VAL A 150 1.68 25.64 -31.72
CA VAL A 150 2.55 25.35 -30.57
C VAL A 150 1.80 24.52 -29.50
N VAL A 151 0.59 24.90 -29.10
CA VAL A 151 -0.24 24.14 -28.17
C VAL A 151 -0.57 22.74 -28.70
N ALA A 152 -0.81 22.60 -30.02
CA ALA A 152 -1.03 21.29 -30.63
C ALA A 152 0.23 20.41 -30.56
N MET A 153 1.44 20.97 -30.69
CA MET A 153 2.69 20.23 -30.53
C MET A 153 2.87 19.73 -29.10
N VAL A 154 2.65 20.58 -28.09
CA VAL A 154 2.71 20.19 -26.67
C VAL A 154 1.62 19.20 -26.31
N ALA A 155 0.42 19.32 -26.91
CA ALA A 155 -0.65 18.35 -26.68
C ALA A 155 -0.29 16.93 -27.15
N VAL A 156 0.49 16.79 -28.23
CA VAL A 156 0.88 15.50 -28.80
C VAL A 156 2.22 14.98 -28.30
N ASP A 157 3.09 15.86 -27.77
CA ASP A 157 4.40 15.47 -27.20
C ASP A 157 4.78 16.40 -26.03
N GLU A 158 4.93 15.82 -24.84
CA GLU A 158 5.24 16.59 -23.61
C GLU A 158 6.69 17.03 -23.49
N GLU A 159 7.57 16.46 -24.30
CA GLU A 159 8.99 16.77 -24.30
C GLU A 159 9.37 17.79 -25.39
N VAL A 160 8.37 18.49 -25.93
CA VAL A 160 8.65 19.59 -26.90
C VAL A 160 9.36 20.70 -26.16
N ASP A 161 10.56 21.03 -26.66
CA ASP A 161 11.41 22.10 -26.11
C ASP A 161 10.95 23.46 -26.61
N ALA A 162 10.65 24.37 -25.68
CA ALA A 162 10.28 25.74 -25.95
C ALA A 162 11.35 26.49 -26.78
N GLU A 163 12.64 26.18 -26.56
CA GLU A 163 13.75 26.81 -27.28
C GLU A 163 13.76 26.50 -28.78
N THR A 164 13.07 25.42 -29.20
CA THR A 164 12.95 25.03 -30.62
C THR A 164 11.75 25.63 -31.32
N LEU A 165 10.92 26.38 -30.59
CA LEU A 165 9.66 26.96 -31.07
C LEU A 165 9.72 28.47 -31.19
N ASP A 166 8.71 29.06 -31.85
CA ASP A 166 8.53 30.50 -31.91
C ASP A 166 8.22 31.03 -30.48
N LEU A 167 9.09 31.90 -29.97
CA LEU A 167 9.02 32.41 -28.60
C LEU A 167 7.77 33.29 -28.37
N ASP A 168 7.33 34.05 -29.38
CA ASP A 168 6.12 34.87 -29.27
C ASP A 168 4.89 33.99 -29.17
N ALA A 169 4.81 32.94 -29.99
CA ALA A 169 3.75 31.94 -29.94
C ALA A 169 3.73 31.11 -28.62
N VAL A 170 4.90 30.78 -28.07
CA VAL A 170 5.01 30.13 -26.75
C VAL A 170 4.52 31.05 -25.64
N THR A 171 4.90 32.33 -25.69
CA THR A 171 4.47 33.34 -24.72
C THR A 171 2.95 33.55 -24.76
N GLU A 172 2.38 33.65 -25.98
CA GLU A 172 0.93 33.75 -26.16
C GLU A 172 0.18 32.52 -25.68
N ALA A 173 0.72 31.32 -25.94
CA ALA A 173 0.17 30.06 -25.44
C ALA A 173 0.10 30.01 -23.89
N GLY A 174 1.12 30.59 -23.22
CA GLY A 174 1.15 30.77 -21.78
C GLY A 174 0.87 29.48 -21.02
N PRO A 175 -0.07 29.48 -20.03
CA PRO A 175 -0.37 28.31 -19.21
C PRO A 175 -0.87 27.07 -19.98
N LEU A 176 -1.26 27.20 -21.26
CA LEU A 176 -1.59 26.02 -22.08
C LEU A 176 -0.33 25.33 -22.59
N PHE A 177 0.80 26.05 -22.70
CA PHE A 177 2.09 25.46 -23.04
C PHE A 177 2.65 24.64 -21.86
N ASP A 178 2.71 25.21 -20.67
CA ASP A 178 3.19 24.54 -19.45
C ASP A 178 2.14 23.62 -18.83
N SER A 179 1.19 23.15 -19.61
CA SER A 179 0.00 22.50 -19.13
C SER A 179 0.28 21.14 -18.47
N ARG A 180 -0.29 20.95 -17.26
CA ARG A 180 -0.32 19.68 -16.57
C ARG A 180 -1.14 18.63 -17.35
N ARG A 181 -1.00 17.36 -16.97
CA ARG A 181 -1.59 16.20 -17.65
C ARG A 181 -3.10 16.34 -17.91
N LEU A 182 -3.86 16.93 -16.99
CA LEU A 182 -5.31 17.13 -17.12
C LEU A 182 -5.65 18.06 -18.30
N VAL A 183 -5.01 19.23 -18.37
CA VAL A 183 -5.20 20.18 -19.48
C VAL A 183 -4.81 19.54 -20.81
N ARG A 184 -3.68 18.83 -20.83
CA ARG A 184 -3.21 18.10 -22.02
C ARG A 184 -4.21 17.06 -22.50
N SER A 185 -4.88 16.31 -21.63
CA SER A 185 -5.90 15.33 -22.02
C SER A 185 -7.07 16.01 -22.76
N VAL A 186 -7.46 17.20 -22.31
CA VAL A 186 -8.48 18.02 -22.99
C VAL A 186 -7.99 18.54 -24.33
N LEU A 187 -6.77 19.07 -24.37
CA LEU A 187 -6.17 19.55 -25.63
C LEU A 187 -6.01 18.43 -26.65
N GLN A 188 -5.59 17.22 -26.23
CA GLN A 188 -5.53 16.05 -27.10
C GLN A 188 -6.89 15.68 -27.70
N ALA A 189 -7.99 15.88 -26.96
CA ALA A 189 -9.34 15.60 -27.43
C ALA A 189 -9.89 16.71 -28.32
N ASP A 190 -9.70 17.98 -27.92
CA ASP A 190 -10.41 19.14 -28.47
C ASP A 190 -9.63 19.90 -29.54
N VAL A 191 -8.29 19.82 -29.59
CA VAL A 191 -7.49 20.37 -30.67
C VAL A 191 -7.90 19.72 -31.99
N PRO A 192 -8.19 20.52 -33.06
CA PRO A 192 -8.63 19.98 -34.33
C PRO A 192 -7.70 18.93 -34.89
N LEU A 193 -8.26 17.83 -35.42
CA LEU A 193 -7.51 16.68 -35.93
C LEU A 193 -6.45 17.09 -36.96
N ALA A 194 -6.76 18.11 -37.81
CA ALA A 194 -5.84 18.61 -38.80
C ALA A 194 -4.58 19.23 -38.17
N LEU A 195 -4.75 20.01 -37.08
CA LEU A 195 -3.63 20.61 -36.34
C LEU A 195 -2.81 19.52 -35.62
N ARG A 196 -3.45 18.53 -34.99
CA ARG A 196 -2.73 17.41 -34.37
C ARG A 196 -1.92 16.63 -35.39
N ARG A 197 -2.49 16.30 -36.55
CA ARG A 197 -1.77 15.61 -37.62
C ARG A 197 -0.59 16.42 -38.13
N ARG A 198 -0.76 17.74 -38.28
CA ARG A 198 0.33 18.65 -38.68
C ARG A 198 1.43 18.66 -37.61
N ALA A 199 1.08 18.75 -36.32
CA ALA A 199 2.03 18.68 -35.21
C ALA A 199 2.84 17.37 -35.23
N HIS A 200 2.17 16.22 -35.37
CA HIS A 200 2.87 14.94 -35.53
C HIS A 200 3.78 14.90 -36.76
N ALA A 201 3.36 15.46 -37.90
CA ALA A 201 4.17 15.47 -39.10
C ALA A 201 5.43 16.34 -38.94
N VAL A 202 5.30 17.52 -38.33
CA VAL A 202 6.44 18.40 -38.05
C VAL A 202 7.42 17.70 -37.10
N LEU A 203 6.94 17.09 -36.01
CA LEU A 203 7.79 16.36 -35.06
C LEU A 203 8.43 15.11 -35.67
N ALA A 204 7.75 14.42 -36.59
CA ALA A 204 8.31 13.31 -37.35
C ALA A 204 9.46 13.72 -38.27
N GLU A 205 9.49 14.96 -38.75
CA GLU A 205 10.53 15.49 -39.60
C GLU A 205 11.68 16.14 -38.81
N THR A 206 11.36 16.90 -37.77
CA THR A 206 12.32 17.73 -37.02
C THR A 206 13.06 17.01 -35.92
N LEU A 207 12.44 16.03 -35.26
CA LEU A 207 13.08 15.29 -34.20
C LEU A 207 14.26 14.44 -34.70
N PRO A 208 15.32 14.26 -33.87
CA PRO A 208 16.42 13.37 -34.23
C PRO A 208 15.91 11.91 -34.35
N PRO A 209 16.61 11.06 -35.12
CA PRO A 209 16.28 9.64 -35.21
C PRO A 209 16.21 8.98 -33.84
N GLY A 210 15.10 8.31 -33.53
CA GLY A 210 14.88 7.68 -32.24
C GLY A 210 13.42 7.31 -31.99
N ALA A 211 13.13 6.85 -30.78
CA ALA A 211 11.80 6.38 -30.39
C ALA A 211 10.70 7.44 -30.59
N ARG A 212 10.93 8.69 -30.14
CA ARG A 212 9.96 9.79 -30.27
C ARG A 212 9.62 10.06 -31.76
N ARG A 213 10.65 10.24 -32.59
CA ARG A 213 10.46 10.44 -34.04
C ARG A 213 9.67 9.29 -34.67
N THR A 214 10.06 8.05 -34.40
CA THR A 214 9.38 6.87 -34.93
C THR A 214 7.92 6.81 -34.50
N TRP A 215 7.62 7.17 -33.26
CA TRP A 215 6.25 7.22 -32.77
C TRP A 215 5.41 8.25 -33.52
N HIS A 216 5.92 9.45 -33.76
CA HIS A 216 5.22 10.46 -34.56
C HIS A 216 5.03 10.01 -36.00
N GLN A 217 6.05 9.40 -36.63
CA GLN A 217 5.93 8.79 -37.95
C GLN A 217 4.82 7.74 -37.96
N ALA A 218 4.80 6.84 -36.99
CA ALA A 218 3.79 5.81 -36.86
C ALA A 218 2.36 6.37 -36.71
N VAL A 219 2.18 7.54 -36.09
CA VAL A 219 0.87 8.20 -35.97
C VAL A 219 0.41 8.79 -37.33
N THR A 220 1.32 9.29 -38.15
CA THR A 220 0.98 9.92 -39.41
C THR A 220 0.83 8.95 -40.59
N THR A 221 1.39 7.73 -40.48
CA THR A 221 1.41 6.75 -41.56
C THR A 221 0.67 5.46 -41.17
N GLN A 222 0.39 4.62 -42.18
CA GLN A 222 -0.12 3.24 -41.98
C GLN A 222 0.97 2.20 -42.34
N ASP A 223 2.23 2.58 -42.21
CA ASP A 223 3.35 1.70 -42.50
C ASP A 223 3.47 0.60 -41.44
N ALA A 224 3.14 -0.63 -41.84
CA ALA A 224 3.23 -1.79 -40.97
C ALA A 224 4.67 -2.11 -40.52
N GLY A 225 5.69 -1.69 -41.31
CA GLY A 225 7.10 -1.87 -40.95
C GLY A 225 7.51 -1.14 -39.68
N LEU A 226 6.79 -0.08 -39.30
CA LEU A 226 7.02 0.65 -38.04
C LEU A 226 6.56 -0.13 -36.80
N ALA A 227 5.72 -1.15 -36.93
CA ALA A 227 5.25 -1.93 -35.77
C ALA A 227 6.40 -2.67 -35.05
N ASP A 228 7.31 -3.28 -35.82
CA ASP A 228 8.48 -4.00 -35.24
C ASP A 228 9.47 -3.00 -34.62
N VAL A 229 9.65 -1.84 -35.26
CA VAL A 229 10.53 -0.78 -34.72
C VAL A 229 9.98 -0.24 -33.39
N LEU A 230 8.68 0.05 -33.32
CA LEU A 230 8.01 0.46 -32.08
C LEU A 230 8.13 -0.60 -31.00
N THR A 231 7.98 -1.89 -31.35
CA THR A 231 8.16 -2.98 -30.40
C THR A 231 9.57 -3.02 -29.82
N THR A 232 10.59 -2.77 -30.65
CA THR A 232 11.98 -2.68 -30.19
C THR A 232 12.20 -1.54 -29.20
N TYR A 233 11.60 -0.36 -29.47
CA TYR A 233 11.66 0.78 -28.55
C TYR A 233 10.85 0.52 -27.26
N ALA A 234 9.69 -0.12 -27.36
CA ALA A 234 8.91 -0.52 -26.20
C ALA A 234 9.70 -1.46 -25.27
N GLU A 235 10.40 -2.44 -25.83
CA GLU A 235 11.28 -3.34 -25.06
C GLU A 235 12.49 -2.61 -24.44
N HIS A 236 12.97 -1.56 -25.07
CA HIS A 236 13.97 -0.69 -24.47
C HIS A 236 13.37 0.14 -23.31
N ALA A 237 12.22 0.74 -23.51
CA ALA A 237 11.50 1.50 -22.47
C ALA A 237 11.20 0.62 -21.24
N GLN A 238 10.76 -0.64 -21.43
CA GLN A 238 10.57 -1.62 -20.35
C GLN A 238 11.87 -1.83 -19.53
N ARG A 239 13.00 -1.97 -20.21
CA ARG A 239 14.30 -2.13 -19.52
C ARG A 239 14.72 -0.90 -18.71
N CYS A 240 14.26 0.27 -19.12
CA CYS A 240 14.46 1.54 -18.41
C CYS A 240 13.37 1.82 -17.34
N GLY A 241 12.39 0.92 -17.18
CA GLY A 241 11.30 1.08 -16.23
C GLY A 241 10.15 1.99 -16.71
N ASP A 242 10.20 2.46 -17.95
CA ASP A 242 9.14 3.30 -18.54
C ASP A 242 8.07 2.43 -19.21
N PHE A 243 7.26 1.76 -18.39
CA PHE A 243 6.13 0.96 -18.86
C PHE A 243 5.00 1.81 -19.47
N ALA A 244 4.95 3.11 -19.21
CA ALA A 244 3.96 3.99 -19.82
C ALA A 244 4.23 4.17 -21.31
N THR A 245 5.48 4.49 -21.67
CA THR A 245 5.94 4.58 -23.05
C THR A 245 5.85 3.20 -23.73
N ALA A 246 6.27 2.12 -23.09
CA ALA A 246 6.18 0.78 -23.63
C ALA A 246 4.75 0.41 -24.01
N ALA A 247 3.78 0.61 -23.09
CA ALA A 247 2.36 0.36 -23.34
C ALA A 247 1.81 1.16 -24.53
N ARG A 248 2.17 2.45 -24.62
CA ARG A 248 1.78 3.33 -25.72
C ARG A 248 2.33 2.83 -27.06
N ASP A 249 3.58 2.44 -27.09
CA ASP A 249 4.25 2.00 -28.32
C ASP A 249 3.72 0.64 -28.78
N HIS A 250 3.48 -0.31 -27.86
CA HIS A 250 2.82 -1.58 -28.17
C HIS A 250 1.37 -1.39 -28.67
N ASP A 251 0.59 -0.48 -28.06
CA ASP A 251 -0.76 -0.15 -28.51
C ASP A 251 -0.75 0.45 -29.92
N ARG A 252 0.24 1.28 -30.22
CA ARG A 252 0.42 1.84 -31.58
C ARG A 252 0.86 0.78 -32.57
N ALA A 253 1.77 -0.12 -32.22
CA ALA A 253 2.16 -1.25 -33.05
C ALA A 253 0.93 -2.12 -33.40
N ALA A 254 0.06 -2.40 -32.43
CA ALA A 254 -1.18 -3.11 -32.66
C ALA A 254 -2.11 -2.43 -33.68
N ARG A 255 -2.13 -1.11 -33.74
CA ARG A 255 -2.94 -0.35 -34.71
C ARG A 255 -2.38 -0.40 -36.13
N LEU A 256 -1.06 -0.52 -36.26
CA LEU A 256 -0.40 -0.65 -37.57
C LEU A 256 -0.45 -2.07 -38.13
N THR A 257 -0.62 -3.06 -37.26
CA THR A 257 -0.63 -4.47 -37.63
C THR A 257 -1.99 -4.89 -38.16
N THR A 258 -2.00 -5.51 -39.38
CA THR A 258 -3.21 -6.01 -40.02
C THR A 258 -3.50 -7.45 -39.67
N ASP A 259 -2.48 -8.27 -39.39
CA ASP A 259 -2.63 -9.66 -38.96
C ASP A 259 -3.26 -9.74 -37.58
N PRO A 260 -4.41 -10.46 -37.43
CA PRO A 260 -5.14 -10.51 -36.14
C PRO A 260 -4.34 -11.13 -35.00
N GLU A 261 -3.50 -12.13 -35.26
CA GLU A 261 -2.73 -12.80 -34.22
C GLU A 261 -1.57 -11.91 -33.72
N GLN A 262 -0.81 -11.31 -34.61
CA GLN A 262 0.23 -10.36 -34.27
C GLN A 262 -0.34 -9.13 -33.55
N LYS A 263 -1.51 -8.64 -34.01
CA LYS A 263 -2.22 -7.54 -33.35
C LYS A 263 -2.61 -7.89 -31.92
N ALA A 264 -3.15 -9.11 -31.70
CA ALA A 264 -3.48 -9.59 -30.37
C ALA A 264 -2.22 -9.74 -29.49
N HIS A 265 -1.08 -10.11 -30.07
CA HIS A 265 0.21 -10.19 -29.38
C HIS A 265 0.72 -8.82 -28.92
N HIS A 266 0.64 -7.79 -29.79
CA HIS A 266 0.99 -6.41 -29.38
C HIS A 266 0.05 -5.88 -28.28
N LEU A 267 -1.26 -6.15 -28.38
CA LEU A 267 -2.22 -5.76 -27.34
C LEU A 267 -1.92 -6.48 -26.01
N LEU A 268 -1.53 -7.75 -26.05
CA LEU A 268 -1.12 -8.47 -24.84
C LEU A 268 0.12 -7.82 -24.19
N LYS A 269 1.15 -7.46 -24.97
CA LYS A 269 2.33 -6.75 -24.47
C LYS A 269 1.93 -5.41 -23.84
N ALA A 270 1.09 -4.61 -24.52
CA ALA A 270 0.57 -3.36 -23.97
C ALA A 270 -0.19 -3.57 -22.65
N ALA A 271 -0.99 -4.64 -22.56
CA ALA A 271 -1.71 -4.98 -21.34
C ALA A 271 -0.78 -5.37 -20.19
N ALA A 272 0.29 -6.12 -20.47
CA ALA A 272 1.30 -6.45 -19.46
C ALA A 272 2.02 -5.20 -18.93
N ASP A 273 2.34 -4.25 -19.82
CA ASP A 273 2.95 -2.97 -19.44
C ASP A 273 2.01 -2.11 -18.60
N HIS A 274 0.73 -2.05 -18.97
CA HIS A 274 -0.27 -1.36 -18.15
C HIS A 274 -0.40 -1.97 -16.75
N TRP A 275 -0.35 -3.29 -16.64
CA TRP A 275 -0.34 -3.95 -15.33
C TRP A 275 0.92 -3.61 -14.54
N ALA A 276 2.10 -3.73 -15.16
CA ALA A 276 3.38 -3.47 -14.51
C ALA A 276 3.46 -2.06 -13.90
N ARG A 277 2.98 -1.03 -14.64
CA ARG A 277 2.96 0.35 -14.14
C ARG A 277 1.86 0.65 -13.11
N GLY A 278 1.04 -0.33 -12.72
CA GLY A 278 -0.03 -0.14 -11.75
C GLY A 278 -1.35 0.41 -12.32
N ALA A 279 -1.64 0.18 -13.61
CA ALA A 279 -2.89 0.54 -14.27
C ALA A 279 -3.71 -0.71 -14.71
N PRO A 280 -4.17 -1.55 -13.77
CA PRO A 280 -4.79 -2.84 -14.06
C PRO A 280 -6.09 -2.72 -14.87
N HIS A 281 -6.86 -1.66 -14.65
CA HIS A 281 -8.09 -1.36 -15.40
C HIS A 281 -7.82 -1.11 -16.89
N ARG A 282 -6.73 -0.41 -17.24
CA ARG A 282 -6.30 -0.23 -18.64
C ARG A 282 -5.84 -1.55 -19.23
N SER A 283 -5.07 -2.34 -18.48
CA SER A 283 -4.68 -3.69 -18.88
C SER A 283 -5.91 -4.54 -19.24
N ARG A 284 -6.94 -4.57 -18.37
CA ARG A 284 -8.19 -5.29 -18.65
C ARG A 284 -8.94 -4.75 -19.88
N ALA A 285 -8.94 -3.44 -20.09
CA ALA A 285 -9.59 -2.85 -21.27
C ALA A 285 -8.94 -3.29 -22.57
N VAL A 286 -7.60 -3.28 -22.61
CA VAL A 286 -6.82 -3.75 -23.77
C VAL A 286 -7.05 -5.25 -24.00
N LEU A 287 -7.01 -6.08 -22.94
CA LEU A 287 -7.22 -7.52 -23.03
C LEU A 287 -8.63 -7.87 -23.52
N ARG A 288 -9.67 -7.14 -23.12
CA ARG A 288 -11.03 -7.32 -23.69
C ARG A 288 -11.08 -7.14 -25.21
N THR A 289 -10.22 -6.29 -25.75
CA THR A 289 -10.10 -6.12 -27.20
C THR A 289 -9.36 -7.29 -27.82
N ALA A 290 -8.25 -7.71 -27.22
CA ALA A 290 -7.45 -8.83 -27.69
C ALA A 290 -8.21 -10.17 -27.68
N THR A 291 -9.01 -10.44 -26.63
CA THR A 291 -9.78 -11.69 -26.50
C THR A 291 -10.88 -11.89 -27.54
N LYS A 292 -11.31 -10.80 -28.22
CA LYS A 292 -12.27 -10.88 -29.33
C LYS A 292 -11.65 -11.32 -30.67
N MET A 293 -10.32 -11.41 -30.72
CA MET A 293 -9.58 -11.79 -31.91
C MET A 293 -9.34 -13.29 -31.93
N THR A 294 -8.98 -13.83 -33.10
CA THR A 294 -8.51 -15.21 -33.20
C THR A 294 -7.18 -15.35 -32.50
N CYS A 295 -7.12 -16.18 -31.46
CA CYS A 295 -5.94 -16.38 -30.65
C CYS A 295 -5.55 -17.85 -30.61
N THR A 296 -4.25 -18.13 -30.71
CA THR A 296 -3.66 -19.44 -30.43
C THR A 296 -3.88 -19.83 -28.96
N PRO A 297 -3.83 -21.14 -28.64
CA PRO A 297 -3.87 -21.59 -27.24
C PRO A 297 -2.77 -20.96 -26.38
N GLU A 298 -1.56 -20.77 -26.92
CA GLU A 298 -0.44 -20.11 -26.25
C GLU A 298 -0.78 -18.65 -25.91
N LEU A 299 -1.30 -17.89 -26.86
CA LEU A 299 -1.66 -16.49 -26.64
C LEU A 299 -2.76 -16.33 -25.59
N ARG A 300 -3.76 -17.24 -25.58
CA ARG A 300 -4.78 -17.28 -24.52
C ARG A 300 -4.17 -17.54 -23.14
N ALA A 301 -3.21 -18.47 -23.05
CA ALA A 301 -2.54 -18.79 -21.81
C ALA A 301 -1.68 -17.60 -21.30
N LEU A 302 -1.05 -16.84 -22.20
CA LEU A 302 -0.35 -15.60 -21.85
C LEU A 302 -1.32 -14.52 -21.36
N MET A 303 -2.50 -14.38 -21.97
CA MET A 303 -3.56 -13.49 -21.48
C MET A 303 -4.04 -13.91 -20.09
N ASP A 304 -4.25 -15.21 -19.86
CA ASP A 304 -4.61 -15.75 -18.55
C ASP A 304 -3.53 -15.46 -17.49
N LEU A 305 -2.25 -15.45 -17.84
CA LEU A 305 -1.16 -15.08 -16.93
C LEU A 305 -1.29 -13.62 -16.50
N VAL A 306 -1.47 -12.68 -17.44
CA VAL A 306 -1.59 -11.25 -17.12
C VAL A 306 -2.86 -10.98 -16.31
N VAL A 307 -4.00 -11.54 -16.71
CA VAL A 307 -5.26 -11.37 -15.97
C VAL A 307 -5.17 -12.00 -14.58
N GLY A 308 -4.53 -13.18 -14.47
CA GLY A 308 -4.31 -13.84 -13.16
C GLY A 308 -3.44 -13.03 -12.22
N GLY A 309 -2.42 -12.34 -12.75
CA GLY A 309 -1.59 -11.40 -11.98
C GLY A 309 -2.40 -10.19 -11.47
N ILE A 310 -3.31 -9.66 -12.29
CA ILE A 310 -4.22 -8.58 -11.87
C ILE A 310 -5.22 -9.11 -10.83
N ASP A 311 -5.82 -10.28 -11.08
CA ASP A 311 -6.82 -10.90 -10.20
C ASP A 311 -6.27 -11.17 -8.79
N LEU A 312 -4.97 -11.47 -8.68
CA LEU A 312 -4.29 -11.68 -7.39
C LEU A 312 -4.43 -10.48 -6.45
N GLY A 313 -4.38 -9.26 -6.99
CA GLY A 313 -4.54 -8.02 -6.21
C GLY A 313 -5.99 -7.58 -6.03
N GLU A 314 -6.87 -7.86 -7.01
CA GLU A 314 -8.20 -7.25 -7.10
C GLU A 314 -9.37 -8.21 -6.86
N SER A 315 -9.20 -9.49 -7.17
CA SER A 315 -10.29 -10.47 -7.21
C SER A 315 -10.21 -11.49 -6.06
N LEU A 316 -11.08 -12.50 -6.12
CA LEU A 316 -11.01 -13.66 -5.23
C LEU A 316 -9.73 -14.45 -5.53
N PRO A 317 -8.89 -14.76 -4.51
CA PRO A 317 -7.64 -15.48 -4.72
C PRO A 317 -7.83 -16.85 -5.39
N ASP A 318 -8.95 -17.53 -5.13
CA ASP A 318 -9.28 -18.80 -5.76
C ASP A 318 -9.44 -18.68 -7.29
N VAL A 319 -10.10 -17.61 -7.75
CA VAL A 319 -10.28 -17.32 -9.18
C VAL A 319 -8.93 -17.01 -9.83
N ALA A 320 -8.08 -16.23 -9.13
CA ALA A 320 -6.73 -15.92 -9.59
C ALA A 320 -5.89 -17.20 -9.72
N ALA A 321 -5.90 -18.07 -8.70
CA ALA A 321 -5.15 -19.33 -8.70
C ALA A 321 -5.58 -20.25 -9.86
N ASP A 322 -6.89 -20.44 -10.06
CA ASP A 322 -7.40 -21.30 -11.15
C ASP A 322 -6.99 -20.78 -12.53
N ARG A 323 -7.01 -19.46 -12.73
CA ARG A 323 -6.57 -18.83 -13.96
C ARG A 323 -5.07 -19.02 -14.20
N LEU A 324 -4.26 -18.78 -13.18
CA LEU A 324 -2.80 -18.93 -13.24
C LEU A 324 -2.38 -20.39 -13.47
N ILE A 325 -3.08 -21.36 -12.87
CA ILE A 325 -2.86 -22.79 -13.13
C ILE A 325 -3.19 -23.14 -14.60
N ARG A 326 -4.30 -22.59 -15.16
CA ARG A 326 -4.60 -22.77 -16.58
C ARG A 326 -3.53 -22.16 -17.47
N ALA A 327 -3.05 -20.95 -17.15
CA ALA A 327 -1.95 -20.31 -17.85
C ALA A 327 -0.68 -21.19 -17.84
N ALA A 328 -0.30 -21.72 -16.68
CA ALA A 328 0.85 -22.60 -16.56
C ALA A 328 0.72 -23.87 -17.43
N LYS A 329 -0.45 -24.52 -17.40
CA LYS A 329 -0.72 -25.71 -18.22
C LYS A 329 -0.65 -25.40 -19.72
N GLY A 330 -1.15 -24.24 -20.15
CA GLY A 330 -1.10 -23.82 -21.54
C GLY A 330 0.30 -23.42 -22.04
N LEU A 331 1.19 -23.01 -21.12
CA LEU A 331 2.53 -22.49 -21.46
C LEU A 331 3.65 -23.52 -21.29
N VAL A 332 3.45 -24.61 -20.55
CA VAL A 332 4.54 -25.53 -20.15
C VAL A 332 5.28 -26.13 -21.34
N GLY A 333 4.60 -26.36 -22.46
CA GLY A 333 5.18 -26.93 -23.68
C GLY A 333 5.93 -25.93 -24.56
N THR A 334 5.60 -24.64 -24.51
CA THR A 334 6.11 -23.62 -25.44
C THR A 334 6.92 -22.52 -24.73
N ARG A 335 6.49 -22.10 -23.52
CA ARG A 335 7.06 -20.99 -22.72
C ARG A 335 7.25 -21.42 -21.25
N ARG A 336 8.07 -22.43 -21.03
CA ARG A 336 8.23 -23.07 -19.72
C ARG A 336 8.58 -22.09 -18.60
N GLU A 337 9.42 -21.11 -18.85
CA GLU A 337 9.78 -20.09 -17.83
C GLU A 337 8.56 -19.29 -17.38
N LEU A 338 7.68 -18.90 -18.32
CA LEU A 338 6.44 -18.21 -18.01
C LEU A 338 5.41 -19.12 -17.34
N ALA A 339 5.41 -20.44 -17.68
CA ALA A 339 4.61 -21.41 -16.95
C ALA A 339 5.02 -21.50 -15.47
N VAL A 340 6.30 -21.53 -15.20
CA VAL A 340 6.85 -21.53 -13.83
C VAL A 340 6.53 -20.21 -13.10
N ALA A 341 6.63 -19.06 -13.77
CA ALA A 341 6.23 -17.79 -13.21
C ALA A 341 4.72 -17.77 -12.85
N ALA A 342 3.88 -18.32 -13.73
CA ALA A 342 2.44 -18.47 -13.45
C ALA A 342 2.18 -19.36 -12.23
N LEU A 343 2.94 -20.46 -12.04
CA LEU A 343 2.84 -21.30 -10.84
C LEU A 343 3.26 -20.55 -9.57
N GLY A 344 4.29 -19.70 -9.64
CA GLY A 344 4.70 -18.84 -8.51
C GLY A 344 3.57 -17.93 -8.04
N PHE A 345 2.90 -17.23 -8.95
CA PHE A 345 1.72 -16.42 -8.64
C PHE A 345 0.52 -17.27 -8.18
N ALA A 346 0.31 -18.48 -8.76
CA ALA A 346 -0.75 -19.38 -8.33
C ALA A 346 -0.53 -19.87 -6.89
N GLY A 347 0.73 -20.15 -6.51
CA GLY A 347 1.11 -20.48 -5.13
C GLY A 347 0.81 -19.34 -4.17
N GLU A 348 1.14 -18.09 -4.53
CA GLU A 348 0.81 -16.91 -3.73
C GLU A 348 -0.71 -16.75 -3.56
N ALA A 349 -1.49 -16.90 -4.64
CA ALA A 349 -2.95 -16.86 -4.58
C ALA A 349 -3.53 -17.93 -3.65
N ALA A 350 -3.04 -19.16 -3.75
CA ALA A 350 -3.46 -20.27 -2.87
C ALA A 350 -3.06 -20.00 -1.39
N SER A 351 -1.91 -19.37 -1.17
CA SER A 351 -1.46 -18.94 0.17
C SER A 351 -2.39 -17.87 0.76
N ILE A 352 -2.76 -16.84 0.00
CA ILE A 352 -3.70 -15.80 0.43
C ILE A 352 -5.06 -16.41 0.79
N ALA A 353 -5.56 -17.32 -0.04
CA ALA A 353 -6.80 -18.06 0.21
C ALA A 353 -6.71 -19.03 1.40
N GLY A 354 -5.50 -19.38 1.85
CA GLY A 354 -5.28 -20.44 2.83
C GLY A 354 -5.65 -21.83 2.29
N ASP A 355 -5.70 -22.00 0.98
CA ASP A 355 -6.05 -23.25 0.32
C ASP A 355 -4.81 -24.15 0.19
N HIS A 356 -4.54 -24.89 1.25
CA HIS A 356 -3.43 -25.84 1.29
C HIS A 356 -3.49 -26.92 0.21
N ARG A 357 -4.69 -27.41 -0.12
CA ARG A 357 -4.88 -28.42 -1.16
C ARG A 357 -4.45 -27.88 -2.53
N ARG A 358 -4.87 -26.64 -2.86
CA ARG A 358 -4.50 -26.00 -4.13
C ARG A 358 -3.01 -25.67 -4.16
N TYR A 359 -2.43 -25.20 -3.04
CA TYR A 359 -0.99 -24.98 -2.94
C TYR A 359 -0.20 -26.28 -3.19
N THR A 360 -0.63 -27.40 -2.60
CA THR A 360 -0.05 -28.73 -2.86
C THR A 360 -0.09 -29.07 -4.35
N ALA A 361 -1.24 -28.90 -5.01
CA ALA A 361 -1.37 -29.19 -6.44
C ALA A 361 -0.42 -28.33 -7.30
N VAL A 362 -0.25 -27.05 -6.96
CA VAL A 362 0.71 -26.15 -7.62
C VAL A 362 2.15 -26.62 -7.44
N ALA A 363 2.54 -26.97 -6.22
CA ALA A 363 3.90 -27.41 -5.91
C ALA A 363 4.22 -28.78 -6.51
N GLU A 364 3.25 -29.72 -6.55
CA GLU A 364 3.43 -31.00 -7.24
C GLU A 364 3.58 -30.80 -8.76
N PHE A 365 2.77 -29.93 -9.37
CA PHE A 365 2.96 -29.59 -10.79
C PHE A 365 4.33 -28.94 -11.03
N ALA A 366 4.81 -28.09 -10.13
CA ALA A 366 6.16 -27.53 -10.19
C ALA A 366 7.24 -28.61 -10.14
N LYS A 367 7.06 -29.67 -9.33
CA LYS A 367 7.98 -30.83 -9.29
C LYS A 367 7.95 -31.64 -10.58
N GLU A 368 6.77 -31.90 -11.15
CA GLU A 368 6.60 -32.66 -12.40
C GLU A 368 7.33 -32.02 -13.57
N ILE A 369 7.33 -30.67 -13.64
CA ILE A 369 7.97 -29.95 -14.74
C ILE A 369 9.46 -29.65 -14.49
N ARG A 370 10.03 -30.02 -13.34
CA ARG A 370 11.46 -29.82 -13.02
C ARG A 370 12.36 -30.68 -13.92
N ARG A 371 13.44 -30.11 -14.41
CA ARG A 371 14.43 -30.81 -15.28
C ARG A 371 15.81 -30.98 -14.64
N GLY A 372 16.17 -30.12 -13.69
CA GLY A 372 17.45 -30.12 -12.99
C GLY A 372 18.51 -29.16 -13.55
N ASP A 373 18.31 -28.64 -14.76
CA ASP A 373 19.20 -27.68 -15.46
C ASP A 373 18.56 -26.28 -15.62
N GLU A 374 17.67 -25.94 -14.69
CA GLU A 374 16.90 -24.69 -14.78
C GLU A 374 17.78 -23.44 -14.67
N PRO A 375 17.43 -22.36 -15.44
CA PRO A 375 17.98 -21.03 -15.20
C PRO A 375 17.69 -20.55 -13.76
N PRO A 376 18.53 -19.67 -13.18
CA PRO A 376 18.39 -19.22 -11.78
C PRO A 376 16.98 -18.77 -11.40
N ALA A 377 16.31 -17.99 -12.25
CA ALA A 377 14.95 -17.50 -11.99
C ALA A 377 13.91 -18.63 -11.89
N THR A 378 13.97 -19.59 -12.81
CA THR A 378 13.08 -20.77 -12.83
C THR A 378 13.35 -21.65 -11.61
N ARG A 379 14.62 -21.93 -11.31
CA ARG A 379 15.04 -22.73 -10.16
C ARG A 379 14.56 -22.09 -8.85
N LEU A 380 14.78 -20.79 -8.68
CA LEU A 380 14.33 -20.03 -7.52
C LEU A 380 12.83 -20.21 -7.28
N THR A 381 11.99 -20.06 -8.32
CA THR A 381 10.54 -20.21 -8.20
C THR A 381 10.12 -21.63 -7.82
N LEU A 382 10.73 -22.66 -8.45
CA LEU A 382 10.45 -24.05 -8.15
C LEU A 382 10.86 -24.43 -6.71
N ASP A 383 12.03 -23.96 -6.26
CA ASP A 383 12.53 -24.19 -4.91
C ASP A 383 11.68 -23.44 -3.87
N HIS A 384 11.22 -22.22 -4.20
CA HIS A 384 10.27 -21.48 -3.36
C HIS A 384 8.98 -22.25 -3.14
N LEU A 385 8.30 -22.71 -4.20
CA LEU A 385 7.06 -23.45 -4.11
C LEU A 385 7.19 -24.74 -3.30
N THR A 386 8.23 -25.50 -3.56
CA THR A 386 8.47 -26.79 -2.88
C THR A 386 8.90 -26.62 -1.42
N GLY A 387 9.75 -25.61 -1.14
CA GLY A 387 10.20 -25.29 0.21
C GLY A 387 9.06 -24.73 1.08
N MET A 388 8.22 -23.88 0.52
CA MET A 388 7.04 -23.35 1.24
C MET A 388 6.01 -24.44 1.50
N LEU A 389 5.73 -25.36 0.54
CA LEU A 389 4.86 -26.52 0.80
C LEU A 389 5.39 -27.35 1.96
N ALA A 390 6.68 -27.70 1.95
CA ALA A 390 7.30 -28.46 3.05
C ALA A 390 7.18 -27.72 4.39
N THR A 391 7.29 -26.39 4.38
CA THR A 391 7.07 -25.55 5.57
C THR A 391 5.62 -25.64 6.08
N PHE A 392 4.63 -25.55 5.20
CA PHE A 392 3.21 -25.64 5.57
C PHE A 392 2.82 -27.02 6.10
N ASP A 393 3.52 -28.08 5.64
CA ASP A 393 3.37 -29.45 6.13
C ASP A 393 4.14 -29.73 7.42
N GLY A 394 4.89 -28.75 7.94
CA GLY A 394 5.76 -28.94 9.11
C GLY A 394 6.99 -29.82 8.86
N ARG A 395 7.37 -30.03 7.57
CA ARG A 395 8.56 -30.78 7.15
C ARG A 395 9.75 -29.83 6.98
N HIS A 396 10.10 -29.14 8.07
CA HIS A 396 11.08 -28.04 8.04
C HIS A 396 12.48 -28.49 7.58
N ASP A 397 12.92 -29.72 7.92
CA ASP A 397 14.21 -30.26 7.47
C ASP A 397 14.29 -30.38 5.94
N GLU A 398 13.18 -30.71 5.28
CA GLU A 398 13.09 -30.76 3.82
C GLU A 398 12.97 -29.34 3.20
N ALA A 399 12.36 -28.39 3.93
CA ALA A 399 12.18 -27.02 3.49
C ALA A 399 13.50 -26.23 3.42
N LEU A 400 14.39 -26.41 4.42
CA LEU A 400 15.60 -25.60 4.57
C LEU A 400 16.51 -25.57 3.35
N PRO A 401 16.89 -26.70 2.70
CA PRO A 401 17.79 -26.65 1.54
C PRO A 401 17.19 -25.85 0.38
N ALA A 402 15.92 -26.06 0.07
CA ALA A 402 15.24 -25.36 -1.01
C ALA A 402 15.14 -23.86 -0.73
N LEU A 403 14.74 -23.46 0.49
CA LEU A 403 14.59 -22.06 0.86
C LEU A 403 15.94 -21.33 0.95
N ARG A 404 17.04 -22.01 1.35
CA ARG A 404 18.39 -21.44 1.26
C ARG A 404 18.77 -21.15 -0.20
N THR A 405 18.50 -22.08 -1.11
CA THR A 405 18.72 -21.86 -2.54
C THR A 405 17.95 -20.63 -3.06
N VAL A 406 16.72 -20.40 -2.60
CA VAL A 406 15.93 -19.21 -2.96
C VAL A 406 16.64 -17.92 -2.54
N VAL A 407 17.17 -17.88 -1.31
CA VAL A 407 17.90 -16.71 -0.80
C VAL A 407 19.20 -16.49 -1.56
N ASP A 408 19.95 -17.56 -1.82
CA ASP A 408 21.27 -17.49 -2.49
C ASP A 408 21.16 -17.08 -3.97
N LEU A 409 20.06 -17.48 -4.64
CA LEU A 409 19.83 -17.14 -6.05
C LEU A 409 19.23 -15.74 -6.25
N ALA A 410 18.67 -15.13 -5.23
CA ALA A 410 17.91 -13.86 -5.38
C ALA A 410 18.77 -12.72 -5.92
N ASP A 411 20.04 -12.66 -5.57
CA ASP A 411 20.97 -11.63 -6.05
C ASP A 411 21.39 -11.84 -7.53
N GLN A 412 21.20 -13.04 -8.06
CA GLN A 412 21.50 -13.40 -9.47
C GLN A 412 20.28 -13.19 -10.37
N VAL A 413 19.09 -13.05 -9.81
CA VAL A 413 17.83 -12.92 -10.55
C VAL A 413 17.39 -11.47 -10.54
N PRO A 414 17.32 -10.80 -11.71
CA PRO A 414 16.85 -9.42 -11.78
C PRO A 414 15.37 -9.30 -11.41
N GLY A 415 14.99 -8.10 -10.93
CA GLY A 415 13.61 -7.74 -10.64
C GLY A 415 13.20 -7.94 -9.18
N PRO A 416 12.04 -7.37 -8.81
CA PRO A 416 11.57 -7.34 -7.42
C PRO A 416 11.02 -8.67 -6.92
N GLN A 417 10.43 -9.49 -7.79
CA GLN A 417 9.72 -10.71 -7.41
C GLN A 417 10.63 -11.76 -6.74
N ALA A 418 11.84 -11.96 -7.28
CA ALA A 418 12.81 -12.87 -6.69
C ALA A 418 13.19 -12.46 -5.26
N ARG A 419 13.36 -11.16 -5.04
CA ARG A 419 13.67 -10.59 -3.72
C ARG A 419 12.51 -10.70 -2.74
N ILE A 420 11.24 -10.57 -3.21
CA ILE A 420 10.04 -10.80 -2.40
C ILE A 420 10.04 -12.25 -1.89
N TRP A 421 10.25 -13.22 -2.77
CA TRP A 421 10.28 -14.63 -2.38
C TRP A 421 11.49 -14.98 -1.50
N ALA A 422 12.64 -14.36 -1.75
CA ALA A 422 13.82 -14.53 -0.89
C ALA A 422 13.58 -13.94 0.50
N SER A 423 12.89 -12.80 0.61
CA SER A 423 12.48 -12.26 1.91
C SER A 423 11.57 -13.23 2.67
N GLN A 424 10.61 -13.83 1.99
CA GLN A 424 9.72 -14.84 2.58
C GLN A 424 10.50 -16.10 3.00
N ALA A 425 11.42 -16.56 2.15
CA ALA A 425 12.26 -17.70 2.46
C ALA A 425 13.16 -17.44 3.68
N ALA A 426 13.85 -16.30 3.71
CA ALA A 426 14.70 -15.89 4.85
C ALA A 426 13.88 -15.76 6.15
N TYR A 427 12.64 -15.23 6.04
CA TYR A 427 11.69 -15.22 7.16
C TYR A 427 11.45 -16.63 7.72
N VAL A 428 11.14 -17.60 6.85
CA VAL A 428 10.90 -19.00 7.27
C VAL A 428 12.17 -19.62 7.86
N LEU A 429 13.35 -19.33 7.28
CA LEU A 429 14.65 -19.78 7.77
C LEU A 429 15.04 -19.19 9.14
N GLY A 430 14.33 -18.16 9.62
CA GLY A 430 14.64 -17.50 10.90
C GLY A 430 15.67 -16.39 10.82
N ASP A 431 16.09 -16.03 9.62
CA ASP A 431 17.00 -14.91 9.36
C ASP A 431 16.20 -13.62 9.12
N ALA A 432 15.83 -12.95 10.21
CA ALA A 432 15.05 -11.72 10.15
C ALA A 432 15.79 -10.57 9.46
N THR A 433 17.12 -10.50 9.63
CA THR A 433 17.98 -9.48 9.01
C THR A 433 17.97 -9.63 7.49
N ARG A 434 18.29 -10.84 7.00
CA ARG A 434 18.28 -11.11 5.57
C ARG A 434 16.89 -10.94 4.95
N SER A 435 15.84 -11.34 5.66
CA SER A 435 14.45 -11.09 5.25
C SER A 435 14.17 -9.61 5.03
N HIS A 436 14.62 -8.75 5.97
CA HIS A 436 14.42 -7.30 5.89
C HIS A 436 15.25 -6.66 4.77
N GLU A 437 16.50 -7.08 4.59
CA GLU A 437 17.35 -6.63 3.48
C GLU A 437 16.71 -6.95 2.13
N MET A 438 16.27 -8.19 1.94
CA MET A 438 15.61 -8.64 0.71
C MET A 438 14.32 -7.89 0.43
N ALA A 439 13.47 -7.69 1.45
CA ALA A 439 12.23 -6.93 1.31
C ALA A 439 12.48 -5.46 0.97
N THR A 440 13.47 -4.83 1.61
CA THR A 440 13.85 -3.44 1.33
C THR A 440 14.40 -3.31 -0.10
N SER A 441 15.27 -4.23 -0.51
CA SER A 441 15.78 -4.30 -1.88
C SER A 441 14.67 -4.57 -2.90
N ALA A 442 13.65 -5.37 -2.55
CA ALA A 442 12.48 -5.61 -3.40
C ALA A 442 11.67 -4.34 -3.65
N VAL A 443 11.42 -3.52 -2.61
CA VAL A 443 10.72 -2.23 -2.74
C VAL A 443 11.51 -1.28 -3.64
N THR A 444 12.83 -1.16 -3.42
CA THR A 444 13.71 -0.33 -4.23
C THR A 444 13.70 -0.80 -5.69
N ALA A 445 13.90 -2.09 -5.93
CA ALA A 445 13.91 -2.66 -7.27
C ALA A 445 12.56 -2.49 -8.00
N ALA A 446 11.42 -2.61 -7.30
CA ALA A 446 10.11 -2.39 -7.89
C ALA A 446 9.90 -0.94 -8.33
N ARG A 447 10.40 0.02 -7.55
CA ARG A 447 10.33 1.45 -7.87
C ARG A 447 11.27 1.83 -9.01
N GLU A 448 12.53 1.43 -8.92
CA GLU A 448 13.55 1.75 -9.93
C GLU A 448 13.24 1.10 -11.29
N SER A 449 12.70 -0.11 -11.29
CA SER A 449 12.25 -0.78 -12.51
C SER A 449 10.88 -0.33 -13.01
N GLY A 450 10.22 0.63 -12.36
CA GLY A 450 8.86 1.09 -12.70
C GLY A 450 7.76 0.04 -12.50
N PHE A 451 8.07 -1.12 -11.87
CA PHE A 451 7.10 -2.20 -11.67
C PHE A 451 6.19 -1.92 -10.47
N THR A 452 5.39 -0.86 -10.58
CA THR A 452 4.56 -0.30 -9.51
C THR A 452 3.58 -1.33 -8.93
N ALA A 453 3.10 -2.26 -9.76
CA ALA A 453 2.16 -3.32 -9.33
C ALA A 453 2.71 -4.24 -8.23
N LEU A 454 4.04 -4.36 -8.06
CA LEU A 454 4.65 -5.21 -7.04
C LEU A 454 5.05 -4.46 -5.76
N VAL A 455 4.98 -3.12 -5.75
CA VAL A 455 5.35 -2.31 -4.58
C VAL A 455 4.53 -2.67 -3.34
N PRO A 456 3.17 -2.78 -3.40
CA PRO A 456 2.39 -3.14 -2.22
C PRO A 456 2.78 -4.51 -1.65
N TRP A 457 3.01 -5.49 -2.51
CA TRP A 457 3.41 -6.83 -2.08
C TRP A 457 4.80 -6.84 -1.41
N ALA A 458 5.77 -6.14 -1.98
CA ALA A 458 7.10 -6.00 -1.36
C ALA A 458 7.02 -5.32 0.02
N LEU A 459 6.15 -4.32 0.18
CA LEU A 459 5.92 -3.61 1.45
C LEU A 459 5.30 -4.51 2.54
N VAL A 460 4.51 -5.54 2.18
CA VAL A 460 4.01 -6.55 3.15
C VAL A 460 5.18 -7.22 3.86
N TYR A 461 6.15 -7.74 3.10
CA TYR A 461 7.31 -8.43 3.68
C TYR A 461 8.28 -7.48 4.37
N ARG A 462 8.40 -6.24 3.90
CA ARG A 462 9.16 -5.21 4.61
C ARG A 462 8.56 -4.90 5.98
N ALA A 463 7.24 -4.80 6.07
CA ALA A 463 6.55 -4.59 7.34
C ALA A 463 6.70 -5.79 8.28
N LEU A 464 6.50 -7.02 7.78
CA LEU A 464 6.62 -8.25 8.57
C LEU A 464 8.05 -8.48 9.06
N SER A 465 9.05 -8.28 8.20
CA SER A 465 10.46 -8.45 8.59
C SER A 465 10.94 -7.40 9.58
N ALA A 466 10.47 -6.14 9.46
CA ALA A 466 10.72 -5.10 10.44
C ALA A 466 10.11 -5.43 11.81
N LEU A 467 8.89 -6.03 11.82
CA LEU A 467 8.27 -6.52 13.05
C LEU A 467 9.11 -7.61 13.72
N LEU A 468 9.70 -8.53 12.95
CA LEU A 468 10.59 -9.57 13.48
C LEU A 468 11.89 -9.02 14.09
N LEU A 469 12.36 -7.90 13.56
CA LEU A 469 13.53 -7.19 14.07
C LEU A 469 13.18 -6.25 15.23
N ASP A 470 11.94 -6.32 15.71
CA ASP A 470 11.42 -5.44 16.77
C ASP A 470 11.44 -3.93 16.40
N GLN A 471 11.51 -3.63 15.09
CA GLN A 471 11.53 -2.27 14.53
C GLN A 471 10.09 -1.78 14.26
N HIS A 472 9.30 -1.62 15.33
CA HIS A 472 7.87 -1.32 15.24
C HIS A 472 7.54 -0.04 14.45
N ALA A 473 8.37 1.02 14.56
CA ALA A 473 8.18 2.25 13.81
C ALA A 473 8.39 2.04 12.29
N ALA A 474 9.42 1.28 11.90
CA ALA A 474 9.66 0.94 10.51
C ALA A 474 8.55 0.03 9.93
N ALA A 475 8.06 -0.93 10.73
CA ALA A 475 6.94 -1.78 10.35
C ALA A 475 5.66 -0.97 10.14
N LEU A 476 5.36 -0.02 11.04
CA LEU A 476 4.22 0.90 10.94
C LEU A 476 4.31 1.74 9.66
N THR A 477 5.48 2.34 9.40
CA THR A 477 5.71 3.15 8.20
C THR A 477 5.51 2.33 6.92
N ALA A 478 6.13 1.15 6.83
CA ALA A 478 6.03 0.28 5.66
C ALA A 478 4.59 -0.21 5.41
N ALA A 479 3.86 -0.60 6.46
CA ALA A 479 2.50 -1.06 6.31
C ALA A 479 1.53 0.09 5.96
N THR A 480 1.73 1.30 6.51
CA THR A 480 0.93 2.48 6.16
C THR A 480 1.17 2.90 4.71
N GLU A 481 2.43 2.94 4.29
CA GLU A 481 2.80 3.19 2.89
C GLU A 481 2.18 2.13 1.97
N GLY A 482 2.17 0.86 2.40
CA GLY A 482 1.56 -0.24 1.67
C GLY A 482 0.05 -0.07 1.47
N VAL A 483 -0.69 0.41 2.48
CA VAL A 483 -2.11 0.76 2.33
C VAL A 483 -2.30 1.82 1.25
N HIS A 484 -1.49 2.89 1.28
CA HIS A 484 -1.58 3.98 0.30
C HIS A 484 -1.25 3.50 -1.11
N ALA A 485 -0.14 2.78 -1.28
CA ALA A 485 0.29 2.27 -2.57
C ALA A 485 -0.72 1.29 -3.17
N ALA A 486 -1.25 0.36 -2.37
CA ALA A 486 -2.25 -0.61 -2.81
C ALA A 486 -3.58 0.05 -3.18
N THR A 487 -4.03 1.05 -2.40
CA THR A 487 -5.25 1.81 -2.66
C THR A 487 -5.14 2.57 -3.98
N ALA A 488 -4.00 3.24 -4.22
CA ALA A 488 -3.77 4.03 -5.42
C ALA A 488 -3.87 3.23 -6.74
N ILE A 489 -3.58 1.93 -6.69
CA ILE A 489 -3.63 1.04 -7.87
C ILE A 489 -4.73 -0.02 -7.81
N GLY A 490 -5.67 0.10 -6.85
CA GLY A 490 -6.84 -0.80 -6.76
C GLY A 490 -6.55 -2.21 -6.23
N GLN A 491 -5.41 -2.48 -5.61
CA GLN A 491 -5.06 -3.79 -5.05
C GLN A 491 -5.68 -4.04 -3.67
N HIS A 492 -6.99 -4.30 -3.65
CA HIS A 492 -7.76 -4.46 -2.42
C HIS A 492 -7.25 -5.55 -1.49
N ASN A 493 -6.75 -6.67 -2.05
CA ASN A 493 -6.24 -7.78 -1.24
C ASN A 493 -4.99 -7.34 -0.45
N ALA A 494 -4.11 -6.56 -1.08
CA ALA A 494 -2.93 -6.01 -0.42
C ALA A 494 -3.29 -4.93 0.64
N VAL A 495 -4.33 -4.13 0.41
CA VAL A 495 -4.86 -3.19 1.43
C VAL A 495 -5.23 -3.96 2.70
N VAL A 496 -5.95 -5.07 2.55
CA VAL A 496 -6.37 -5.91 3.70
C VAL A 496 -5.19 -6.57 4.40
N ASP A 497 -4.18 -7.06 3.65
CA ASP A 497 -2.94 -7.59 4.24
C ASP A 497 -2.28 -6.52 5.13
N HIS A 498 -2.11 -5.30 4.63
CA HIS A 498 -1.50 -4.21 5.40
C HIS A 498 -2.33 -3.78 6.62
N LEU A 499 -3.67 -3.69 6.49
CA LEU A 499 -4.55 -3.35 7.60
C LEU A 499 -4.45 -4.36 8.75
N THR A 500 -4.37 -5.66 8.43
CA THR A 500 -4.24 -6.70 9.45
C THR A 500 -2.86 -6.74 10.10
N ILE A 501 -1.79 -6.42 9.36
CA ILE A 501 -0.44 -6.22 9.93
C ILE A 501 -0.44 -5.00 10.87
N LEU A 502 -1.04 -3.89 10.46
CA LEU A 502 -1.19 -2.69 11.29
C LEU A 502 -2.01 -2.95 12.55
N ALA A 503 -3.03 -3.81 12.45
CA ALA A 503 -3.82 -4.25 13.61
C ALA A 503 -2.97 -5.09 14.58
N LEU A 504 -2.17 -6.03 14.05
CA LEU A 504 -1.27 -6.85 14.86
C LEU A 504 -0.22 -5.99 15.59
N LEU A 505 0.39 -5.03 14.89
CA LEU A 505 1.34 -4.09 15.49
C LEU A 505 0.74 -3.31 16.67
N ALA A 506 -0.49 -2.80 16.50
CA ALA A 506 -1.21 -2.10 17.57
C ALA A 506 -1.53 -3.05 18.74
N ALA A 507 -2.01 -4.25 18.45
CA ALA A 507 -2.35 -5.25 19.46
C ALA A 507 -1.14 -5.71 20.29
N LEU A 508 0.02 -5.93 19.65
CA LEU A 508 1.26 -6.32 20.35
C LEU A 508 1.76 -5.22 21.30
N ARG A 509 1.51 -3.96 20.97
CA ARG A 509 1.81 -2.82 21.87
C ARG A 509 0.75 -2.59 22.94
N GLY A 510 -0.37 -3.31 22.88
CA GLY A 510 -1.49 -3.16 23.82
C GLY A 510 -2.46 -2.01 23.45
N ASP A 511 -2.35 -1.42 22.26
CA ASP A 511 -3.29 -0.42 21.74
C ASP A 511 -4.52 -1.15 21.13
N ALA A 512 -5.43 -1.53 22.03
CA ALA A 512 -6.58 -2.33 21.69
C ALA A 512 -7.59 -1.59 20.78
N ASP A 513 -7.80 -0.31 21.01
CA ASP A 513 -8.81 0.46 20.28
C ASP A 513 -8.40 0.65 18.81
N THR A 514 -7.13 0.98 18.57
CA THR A 514 -6.58 1.07 17.22
C THR A 514 -6.58 -0.30 16.52
N ALA A 515 -6.20 -1.38 17.22
CA ALA A 515 -6.21 -2.73 16.66
C ALA A 515 -7.62 -3.14 16.22
N LEU A 516 -8.62 -2.97 17.09
CA LEU A 516 -10.01 -3.32 16.80
C LEU A 516 -10.58 -2.52 15.63
N HIS A 517 -10.35 -1.21 15.59
CA HIS A 517 -10.80 -0.38 14.48
C HIS A 517 -10.24 -0.85 13.12
N ARG A 518 -8.96 -1.20 13.07
CA ARG A 518 -8.32 -1.70 11.83
C ARG A 518 -8.86 -3.06 11.41
N ILE A 519 -9.13 -3.95 12.37
CA ILE A 519 -9.72 -5.26 12.08
C ILE A 519 -11.14 -5.10 11.56
N ASP A 520 -11.97 -4.26 12.20
CA ASP A 520 -13.34 -4.00 11.76
C ASP A 520 -13.37 -3.47 10.32
N THR A 521 -12.44 -2.55 9.97
CA THR A 521 -12.29 -2.04 8.61
C THR A 521 -11.95 -3.15 7.60
N ALA A 522 -11.18 -4.17 8.00
CA ALA A 522 -10.74 -5.26 7.14
C ALA A 522 -11.76 -6.43 7.06
N THR A 523 -12.59 -6.62 8.08
CA THR A 523 -13.40 -7.86 8.28
C THR A 523 -14.36 -8.14 7.13
N GLU A 524 -15.06 -7.13 6.63
CA GLU A 524 -15.99 -7.30 5.52
C GLU A 524 -15.28 -7.81 4.27
N GLN A 525 -14.14 -7.19 3.92
CA GLN A 525 -13.33 -7.56 2.76
C GLN A 525 -12.71 -8.96 2.92
N ILE A 526 -12.26 -9.32 4.11
CA ILE A 526 -11.74 -10.66 4.42
C ILE A 526 -12.80 -11.71 4.08
N THR A 527 -14.03 -11.50 4.54
CA THR A 527 -15.13 -12.46 4.36
C THR A 527 -15.59 -12.51 2.90
N GLN A 528 -15.84 -11.37 2.27
CA GLN A 528 -16.35 -11.30 0.91
C GLN A 528 -15.36 -11.83 -0.12
N ARG A 529 -14.04 -11.68 0.13
CA ARG A 529 -12.98 -12.06 -0.80
C ARG A 529 -12.30 -13.38 -0.48
N GLY A 530 -12.64 -14.05 0.63
CA GLY A 530 -12.01 -15.31 1.04
C GLY A 530 -10.53 -15.15 1.39
N LEU A 531 -10.15 -14.04 2.02
CA LEU A 531 -8.76 -13.71 2.35
C LEU A 531 -8.34 -14.38 3.67
N THR A 532 -8.06 -15.68 3.64
CA THR A 532 -7.75 -16.47 4.85
C THR A 532 -6.43 -16.04 5.52
N ARG A 533 -5.39 -15.69 4.74
CA ARG A 533 -4.11 -15.25 5.29
C ARG A 533 -4.27 -13.96 6.13
N PRO A 534 -4.78 -12.84 5.61
CA PRO A 534 -5.03 -11.65 6.42
C PRO A 534 -6.07 -11.89 7.51
N GLY A 535 -7.10 -12.71 7.27
CA GLY A 535 -8.04 -13.10 8.31
C GLY A 535 -7.39 -13.80 9.51
N THR A 536 -6.35 -14.61 9.26
CA THR A 536 -5.58 -15.26 10.33
C THR A 536 -4.73 -14.25 11.11
N PHE A 537 -4.13 -13.25 10.45
CA PHE A 537 -3.46 -12.14 11.14
C PHE A 537 -4.44 -11.32 11.99
N GLY A 538 -5.63 -11.02 11.45
CA GLY A 538 -6.68 -10.32 12.19
C GLY A 538 -7.13 -11.09 13.44
N ALA A 539 -7.35 -12.39 13.32
CA ALA A 539 -7.70 -13.26 14.47
C ALA A 539 -6.58 -13.30 15.52
N TRP A 540 -5.32 -13.33 15.09
CA TRP A 540 -4.18 -13.24 16.00
C TRP A 540 -4.09 -11.88 16.69
N ALA A 541 -4.29 -10.78 15.97
CA ALA A 541 -4.35 -9.44 16.57
C ALA A 541 -5.48 -9.32 17.60
N PHE A 542 -6.67 -9.83 17.28
CA PHE A 542 -7.77 -9.90 18.24
C PHE A 542 -7.41 -10.68 19.50
N ALA A 543 -6.77 -11.85 19.34
CA ALA A 543 -6.36 -12.66 20.47
C ALA A 543 -5.32 -11.96 21.36
N CYS A 544 -4.38 -11.19 20.74
CA CYS A 544 -3.44 -10.36 21.51
C CYS A 544 -4.18 -9.28 22.32
N VAL A 545 -5.24 -8.65 21.75
CA VAL A 545 -6.09 -7.71 22.48
C VAL A 545 -6.82 -8.38 23.63
N ASP A 546 -7.38 -9.59 23.42
CA ASP A 546 -8.08 -10.34 24.46
C ASP A 546 -7.14 -10.75 25.60
N LEU A 547 -5.92 -11.22 25.28
CA LEU A 547 -4.89 -11.50 26.29
C LEU A 547 -4.46 -10.25 27.06
N ALA A 548 -4.31 -9.12 26.39
CA ALA A 548 -4.01 -7.86 27.04
C ALA A 548 -5.12 -7.45 28.03
N ARG A 549 -6.38 -7.71 27.68
CA ARG A 549 -7.57 -7.41 28.50
C ARG A 549 -7.91 -8.51 29.54
N ASP A 550 -7.02 -9.46 29.76
CA ASP A 550 -7.19 -10.60 30.67
C ASP A 550 -8.43 -11.49 30.36
N ARG A 551 -8.65 -11.72 29.06
CA ARG A 551 -9.71 -12.59 28.51
C ARG A 551 -9.12 -13.80 27.77
N PRO A 552 -8.39 -14.70 28.44
CA PRO A 552 -7.67 -15.78 27.79
C PRO A 552 -8.59 -16.82 27.12
N ALA A 553 -9.82 -16.99 27.57
CA ALA A 553 -10.79 -17.90 26.96
C ALA A 553 -11.18 -17.39 25.55
N ASP A 554 -11.50 -16.11 25.41
CA ASP A 554 -11.85 -15.49 24.14
C ASP A 554 -10.66 -15.55 23.17
N ALA A 555 -9.44 -15.25 23.66
CA ALA A 555 -8.22 -15.36 22.88
C ALA A 555 -7.99 -16.77 22.33
N LEU A 556 -8.18 -17.79 23.19
CA LEU A 556 -8.00 -19.19 22.80
C LEU A 556 -9.02 -19.62 21.75
N ASP A 557 -10.28 -19.22 21.89
CA ASP A 557 -11.33 -19.55 20.95
C ASP A 557 -11.06 -18.91 19.58
N ARG A 558 -10.62 -17.64 19.53
CA ARG A 558 -10.24 -16.97 18.27
C ARG A 558 -9.08 -17.67 17.56
N LEU A 559 -8.02 -18.04 18.28
CA LEU A 559 -6.84 -18.69 17.71
C LEU A 559 -7.10 -20.14 17.25
N ARG A 560 -8.16 -20.76 17.74
CA ARG A 560 -8.59 -22.12 17.35
C ARG A 560 -9.56 -22.14 16.17
N LEU A 561 -10.11 -21.00 15.77
CA LEU A 561 -11.07 -20.91 14.67
C LEU A 561 -10.45 -21.42 13.36
N GLN A 562 -11.28 -22.11 12.59
CA GLN A 562 -10.97 -22.63 11.25
C GLN A 562 -11.90 -21.94 10.22
N PRO A 563 -11.47 -21.70 8.99
CA PRO A 563 -10.13 -21.97 8.44
C PRO A 563 -9.08 -20.96 8.90
N GLY A 564 -7.79 -21.27 8.70
CA GLY A 564 -6.69 -20.36 8.99
C GLY A 564 -5.41 -20.78 8.27
N HIS A 565 -4.57 -19.79 7.95
CA HIS A 565 -3.32 -19.99 7.23
C HIS A 565 -2.29 -20.76 8.09
N ALA A 566 -1.78 -21.90 7.58
CA ALA A 566 -0.94 -22.84 8.32
C ALA A 566 0.31 -22.14 8.94
N GLY A 567 1.06 -21.37 8.16
CA GLY A 567 2.28 -20.72 8.64
C GLY A 567 1.99 -19.67 9.74
N ILE A 568 0.92 -18.88 9.62
CA ILE A 568 0.57 -17.85 10.61
C ILE A 568 0.07 -18.51 11.91
N LYS A 569 -0.63 -19.63 11.84
CA LYS A 569 -1.01 -20.39 13.03
C LYS A 569 0.20 -20.87 13.83
N VAL A 570 1.24 -21.35 13.16
CA VAL A 570 2.49 -21.73 13.84
C VAL A 570 3.14 -20.51 14.48
N MET A 571 3.15 -19.35 13.81
CA MET A 571 3.69 -18.11 14.38
C MET A 571 2.92 -17.62 15.60
N ALA A 572 1.60 -17.78 15.62
CA ALA A 572 0.74 -17.39 16.73
C ALA A 572 0.75 -18.39 17.90
N ALA A 573 1.41 -19.55 17.76
CA ALA A 573 1.44 -20.62 18.77
C ALA A 573 1.86 -20.14 20.18
N PRO A 574 2.85 -19.24 20.37
CA PRO A 574 3.19 -18.74 21.70
C PRO A 574 2.00 -18.08 22.42
N HIS A 575 1.13 -17.36 21.69
CA HIS A 575 -0.08 -16.76 22.27
C HIS A 575 -1.18 -17.80 22.53
N VAL A 576 -1.25 -18.88 21.72
CA VAL A 576 -2.13 -20.03 22.01
C VAL A 576 -1.72 -20.69 23.33
N VAL A 577 -0.40 -20.87 23.53
CA VAL A 577 0.15 -21.45 24.78
C VAL A 577 -0.19 -20.57 25.98
N GLU A 578 0.04 -19.27 25.90
CA GLU A 578 -0.28 -18.31 26.94
C GLU A 578 -1.77 -18.37 27.32
N ALA A 579 -2.66 -18.29 26.31
CA ALA A 579 -4.11 -18.37 26.52
C ALA A 579 -4.55 -19.73 27.12
N ALA A 580 -4.02 -20.84 26.60
CA ALA A 580 -4.38 -22.17 27.02
C ALA A 580 -3.93 -22.47 28.47
N VAL A 581 -2.72 -22.03 28.84
CA VAL A 581 -2.21 -22.17 30.22
C VAL A 581 -3.07 -21.34 31.18
N ALA A 582 -3.40 -20.09 30.82
CA ALA A 582 -4.27 -19.24 31.62
C ALA A 582 -5.68 -19.83 31.82
N CYS A 583 -6.18 -20.60 30.83
CA CYS A 583 -7.45 -21.34 30.92
C CYS A 583 -7.35 -22.71 31.61
N GLY A 584 -6.18 -23.11 32.11
CA GLY A 584 -5.98 -24.43 32.72
C GLY A 584 -6.08 -25.59 31.72
N ARG A 585 -5.70 -25.37 30.44
CA ARG A 585 -5.75 -26.36 29.35
C ARG A 585 -4.35 -26.77 28.84
N PRO A 586 -3.49 -27.39 29.67
CA PRO A 586 -2.09 -27.65 29.30
C PRO A 586 -1.95 -28.54 28.07
N SER A 587 -2.82 -29.55 27.88
CA SER A 587 -2.78 -30.42 26.70
C SER A 587 -3.08 -29.67 25.38
N THR A 588 -3.81 -28.57 25.44
CA THR A 588 -4.02 -27.71 24.28
C THR A 588 -2.77 -26.87 23.97
N ALA A 589 -2.12 -26.38 25.03
CA ALA A 589 -0.88 -25.64 24.92
C ALA A 589 0.24 -26.52 24.34
N ASP A 590 0.45 -27.74 24.84
CA ASP A 590 1.46 -28.67 24.31
C ASP A 590 1.27 -28.98 22.83
N ARG A 591 0.03 -29.26 22.41
CA ARG A 591 -0.28 -29.51 20.99
C ARG A 591 0.00 -28.32 20.10
N ALA A 592 -0.22 -27.09 20.57
CA ALA A 592 0.05 -25.88 19.81
C ALA A 592 1.56 -25.59 19.75
N LEU A 593 2.28 -25.89 20.83
CA LEU A 593 3.71 -25.63 20.95
C LEU A 593 4.55 -26.54 20.05
N LEU A 594 4.20 -27.81 19.92
CA LEU A 594 5.01 -28.81 19.22
C LEU A 594 5.45 -28.44 17.80
N PRO A 595 4.56 -27.97 16.90
CA PRO A 595 4.98 -27.51 15.57
C PRO A 595 5.92 -26.30 15.62
N PHE A 596 5.71 -25.38 16.56
CA PHE A 596 6.55 -24.21 16.76
C PHE A 596 7.95 -24.59 17.25
N GLU A 597 8.06 -25.49 18.21
CA GLU A 597 9.34 -26.00 18.72
C GLU A 597 10.15 -26.70 17.63
N LYS A 598 9.48 -27.54 16.84
CA LYS A 598 10.13 -28.19 15.71
C LYS A 598 10.70 -27.15 14.74
N TRP A 599 9.92 -26.13 14.40
CA TRP A 599 10.36 -25.04 13.54
C TRP A 599 11.50 -24.22 14.17
N ALA A 600 11.38 -23.83 15.44
CA ALA A 600 12.40 -23.10 16.17
C ALA A 600 13.73 -23.88 16.25
N GLY A 601 13.65 -25.18 16.60
CA GLY A 601 14.81 -26.06 16.69
C GLY A 601 15.49 -26.30 15.36
N THR A 602 14.72 -26.57 14.30
CA THR A 602 15.29 -26.81 12.95
C THR A 602 15.96 -25.55 12.38
N THR A 603 15.42 -24.37 12.64
CA THR A 603 16.00 -23.10 12.15
C THR A 603 17.11 -22.55 13.03
N GLY A 604 17.16 -22.94 14.31
CA GLY A 604 18.15 -22.44 15.28
C GLY A 604 18.02 -20.93 15.58
N SER A 605 16.91 -20.28 15.21
CA SER A 605 16.71 -18.83 15.40
C SER A 605 16.63 -18.48 16.88
N PRO A 606 17.53 -17.64 17.42
CA PRO A 606 17.52 -17.28 18.83
C PRO A 606 16.18 -16.67 19.30
N ALA A 607 15.54 -15.83 18.46
CA ALA A 607 14.26 -15.21 18.76
C ALA A 607 13.14 -16.27 18.90
N ARG A 608 13.11 -17.29 18.03
CA ARG A 608 12.10 -18.37 18.11
C ARG A 608 12.36 -19.33 19.26
N LEU A 609 13.64 -19.65 19.48
CA LEU A 609 14.03 -20.47 20.64
C LEU A 609 13.67 -19.77 21.95
N ALA A 610 13.83 -18.43 22.05
CA ALA A 610 13.42 -17.65 23.20
C ALA A 610 11.90 -17.79 23.47
N LEU A 611 11.07 -17.68 22.43
CA LEU A 611 9.63 -17.87 22.53
C LEU A 611 9.26 -19.32 22.93
N SER A 612 9.97 -20.31 22.40
CA SER A 612 9.80 -21.72 22.77
C SER A 612 10.09 -21.94 24.24
N HIS A 613 11.24 -21.45 24.74
CA HIS A 613 11.59 -21.51 26.15
C HIS A 613 10.59 -20.78 27.04
N ARG A 614 10.10 -19.58 26.65
CA ARG A 614 9.02 -18.89 27.37
C ARG A 614 7.78 -19.77 27.52
N CYS A 615 7.37 -20.43 26.43
CA CYS A 615 6.21 -21.32 26.46
C CYS A 615 6.42 -22.52 27.39
N ARG A 616 7.62 -23.12 27.39
CA ARG A 616 7.97 -24.21 28.34
C ARG A 616 7.95 -23.72 29.79
N GLY A 617 8.49 -22.52 30.03
CA GLY A 617 8.43 -21.87 31.35
C GLY A 617 7.01 -21.64 31.87
N LEU A 618 6.04 -21.43 30.96
CA LEU A 618 4.61 -21.37 31.34
C LEU A 618 3.99 -22.74 31.63
N LEU A 619 4.42 -23.81 30.93
CA LEU A 619 3.84 -25.16 31.01
C LEU A 619 4.44 -26.01 32.13
N GLU A 620 5.73 -25.95 32.33
CA GLU A 620 6.49 -26.85 33.21
C GLU A 620 6.72 -26.21 34.57
N SER A 621 6.37 -26.91 35.64
CA SER A 621 6.51 -26.37 36.99
C SER A 621 7.91 -26.55 37.58
N GLY A 622 8.60 -27.64 37.25
CA GLY A 622 9.89 -28.02 37.86
C GLY A 622 11.08 -27.26 37.27
N THR A 623 11.10 -27.06 35.96
CA THR A 623 12.20 -26.44 35.18
C THR A 623 11.87 -25.02 34.68
N ALA A 624 10.75 -24.47 35.14
CA ALA A 624 10.23 -23.20 34.64
C ALA A 624 11.21 -22.01 34.78
N ASP A 625 11.89 -21.93 35.92
CA ASP A 625 12.83 -20.84 36.19
C ASP A 625 14.00 -20.89 35.16
N GLU A 626 14.55 -22.10 34.90
CA GLU A 626 15.60 -22.33 33.90
C GLU A 626 15.15 -21.91 32.48
N HIS A 627 13.92 -22.27 32.12
CA HIS A 627 13.34 -21.91 30.83
C HIS A 627 13.11 -20.39 30.68
N PHE A 628 12.64 -19.71 31.70
CA PHE A 628 12.48 -18.26 31.66
C PHE A 628 13.83 -17.53 31.57
N GLU A 629 14.84 -17.97 32.33
CA GLU A 629 16.19 -17.39 32.27
C GLU A 629 16.82 -17.58 30.90
N GLU A 630 16.67 -18.76 30.30
CA GLU A 630 17.17 -19.02 28.94
C GLU A 630 16.40 -18.21 27.89
N ALA A 631 15.08 -18.06 28.00
CA ALA A 631 14.28 -17.19 27.14
C ALA A 631 14.76 -15.74 27.19
N ILE A 632 15.01 -15.22 28.38
CA ILE A 632 15.53 -13.87 28.61
C ILE A 632 16.90 -13.69 27.95
N ARG A 633 17.82 -14.65 28.15
CA ARG A 633 19.14 -14.65 27.55
C ARG A 633 19.07 -14.61 26.02
N LEU A 634 18.21 -15.43 25.42
CA LEU A 634 18.03 -15.52 23.97
C LEU A 634 17.36 -14.26 23.37
N HIS A 635 16.36 -13.68 24.06
CA HIS A 635 15.75 -12.41 23.65
C HIS A 635 16.77 -11.26 23.64
N ARG A 636 17.65 -11.19 24.66
CA ARG A 636 18.73 -10.21 24.69
C ARG A 636 19.72 -10.41 23.55
N ALA A 637 20.06 -11.66 23.22
CA ALA A 637 20.95 -11.99 22.11
C ALA A 637 20.33 -11.68 20.73
N SER A 638 19.02 -11.82 20.58
CA SER A 638 18.31 -11.57 19.32
C SER A 638 17.78 -10.13 19.15
N GLY A 639 17.90 -9.28 20.18
CA GLY A 639 17.42 -7.89 20.13
C GLY A 639 15.89 -7.72 20.15
N THR A 640 15.14 -8.79 20.48
CA THR A 640 13.65 -8.75 20.53
C THR A 640 13.17 -8.19 21.87
N ALA A 641 13.27 -6.88 22.03
CA ALA A 641 13.09 -6.21 23.32
C ALA A 641 11.64 -6.20 23.82
N LEU A 642 10.64 -6.05 22.92
CA LEU A 642 9.23 -6.10 23.34
C LEU A 642 8.85 -7.50 23.84
N GLU A 643 9.32 -8.55 23.16
CA GLU A 643 9.11 -9.94 23.61
C GLU A 643 9.89 -10.26 24.89
N LEU A 644 11.10 -9.67 25.06
CA LEU A 644 11.84 -9.71 26.32
C LEU A 644 10.99 -9.13 27.46
N ALA A 645 10.41 -7.94 27.27
CA ALA A 645 9.59 -7.30 28.30
C ALA A 645 8.38 -8.14 28.69
N LYS A 646 7.73 -8.78 27.73
CA LYS A 646 6.63 -9.74 28.00
C LYS A 646 7.12 -10.95 28.77
N THR A 647 8.29 -11.48 28.43
CA THR A 647 8.90 -12.62 29.15
C THR A 647 9.27 -12.24 30.59
N GLU A 648 9.89 -11.06 30.79
CA GLU A 648 10.20 -10.51 32.10
C GLU A 648 8.94 -10.28 32.97
N LEU A 649 7.84 -9.81 32.36
CA LEU A 649 6.54 -9.63 33.05
C LEU A 649 5.96 -10.98 33.49
N LEU A 650 5.96 -11.99 32.60
CA LEU A 650 5.42 -13.33 32.90
C LEU A 650 6.25 -14.04 33.97
N TYR A 651 7.57 -13.94 33.89
CA TYR A 651 8.48 -14.52 34.88
C TYR A 651 8.37 -13.81 36.25
N GLY A 652 8.35 -12.47 36.25
CA GLY A 652 8.13 -11.69 37.45
C GLY A 652 6.81 -12.03 38.17
N ASN A 653 5.73 -12.21 37.40
CA ASN A 653 4.43 -12.65 37.93
C ASN A 653 4.50 -14.05 38.56
N ARG A 654 5.19 -15.00 37.88
CA ARG A 654 5.42 -16.35 38.44
C ARG A 654 6.22 -16.31 39.74
N LEU A 655 7.34 -15.56 39.78
CA LEU A 655 8.19 -15.41 40.97
C LEU A 655 7.42 -14.79 42.13
N ARG A 656 6.57 -13.79 41.89
CA ARG A 656 5.72 -13.18 42.91
C ARG A 656 4.74 -14.21 43.50
N ARG A 657 4.05 -14.97 42.66
CA ARG A 657 3.15 -16.05 43.08
C ARG A 657 3.90 -17.14 43.81
N GLY A 658 5.13 -17.42 43.43
CA GLY A 658 6.06 -18.34 44.10
C GLY A 658 6.70 -17.79 45.38
N ARG A 659 6.22 -16.68 45.94
CA ARG A 659 6.72 -16.04 47.15
C ARG A 659 8.20 -15.60 47.08
N LYS A 660 8.71 -15.26 45.89
CA LYS A 660 10.05 -14.69 45.66
C LYS A 660 9.96 -13.18 45.27
N PRO A 661 9.41 -12.28 46.14
CA PRO A 661 9.07 -10.92 45.74
C PRO A 661 10.28 -10.07 45.41
N LYS A 662 11.47 -10.33 45.97
CA LYS A 662 12.69 -9.56 45.65
C LYS A 662 13.10 -9.82 44.18
N ALA A 663 13.22 -11.06 43.78
CA ALA A 663 13.55 -11.42 42.41
C ALA A 663 12.46 -10.95 41.42
N ALA A 664 11.17 -11.10 41.80
CA ALA A 664 10.04 -10.63 41.00
C ALA A 664 10.16 -9.13 40.65
N ARG A 665 10.56 -8.27 41.64
CA ARG A 665 10.71 -6.82 41.41
C ARG A 665 11.78 -6.46 40.38
N GLU A 666 12.88 -7.20 40.32
CA GLU A 666 13.96 -7.01 39.35
C GLU A 666 13.43 -7.19 37.92
N HIS A 667 12.80 -8.31 37.64
CA HIS A 667 12.18 -8.60 36.32
C HIS A 667 11.06 -7.64 35.98
N LEU A 668 10.17 -7.31 36.91
CA LEU A 668 9.06 -6.39 36.67
C LEU A 668 9.51 -4.96 36.38
N ARG A 669 10.61 -4.47 36.99
CA ARG A 669 11.19 -3.17 36.67
C ARG A 669 11.80 -3.15 35.27
N ASP A 670 12.50 -4.22 34.89
CA ASP A 670 13.02 -4.38 33.53
C ASP A 670 11.89 -4.36 32.51
N ALA A 671 10.80 -5.09 32.76
CA ALA A 671 9.61 -5.06 31.91
C ALA A 671 9.03 -3.64 31.79
N VAL A 672 8.85 -2.90 32.89
CA VAL A 672 8.33 -1.52 32.87
C VAL A 672 9.24 -0.62 32.04
N ARG A 673 10.55 -0.67 32.26
CA ARG A 673 11.52 0.15 31.53
C ARG A 673 11.47 -0.07 30.03
N ILE A 674 11.39 -1.33 29.58
CA ILE A 674 11.33 -1.67 28.16
C ILE A 674 9.97 -1.27 27.57
N PHE A 675 8.84 -1.57 28.23
CA PHE A 675 7.53 -1.15 27.75
C PHE A 675 7.40 0.37 27.59
N GLN A 676 8.06 1.16 28.48
CA GLN A 676 8.12 2.61 28.36
C GLN A 676 8.80 3.06 27.05
N SER A 677 9.91 2.42 26.65
CA SER A 677 10.59 2.76 25.39
C SER A 677 9.75 2.45 24.13
N TYR A 678 8.76 1.55 24.25
CA TYR A 678 7.81 1.23 23.18
C TYR A 678 6.50 2.01 23.29
N GLN A 679 6.32 2.86 24.29
CA GLN A 679 5.05 3.55 24.56
C GLN A 679 3.88 2.56 24.65
N ALA A 680 4.12 1.39 25.26
CA ALA A 680 3.19 0.27 25.36
C ALA A 680 2.40 0.37 26.69
N ASP A 681 1.51 1.35 26.77
CA ASP A 681 0.89 1.82 28.00
C ASP A 681 0.14 0.78 28.78
N HIS A 682 -0.63 -0.03 28.08
CA HIS A 682 -1.38 -1.11 28.69
C HIS A 682 -0.43 -2.07 29.41
N TRP A 683 0.68 -2.42 28.77
CA TRP A 683 1.69 -3.31 29.36
C TRP A 683 2.46 -2.64 30.50
N ILE A 684 2.70 -1.32 30.42
CA ILE A 684 3.29 -0.52 31.50
C ILE A 684 2.40 -0.60 32.74
N GLU A 685 1.09 -0.34 32.58
CA GLU A 685 0.13 -0.38 33.69
C GLU A 685 0.04 -1.79 34.34
N ARG A 686 0.00 -2.82 33.50
CA ARG A 686 -0.03 -4.23 33.96
C ARG A 686 1.24 -4.59 34.73
N ALA A 687 2.42 -4.24 34.21
CA ALA A 687 3.69 -4.49 34.85
C ALA A 687 3.85 -3.70 36.18
N ARG A 688 3.37 -2.45 36.22
CA ARG A 688 3.33 -1.63 37.43
C ARG A 688 2.36 -2.21 38.48
N ALA A 689 1.21 -2.74 38.06
CA ALA A 689 0.26 -3.39 38.97
C ALA A 689 0.90 -4.62 39.65
N GLU A 690 1.61 -5.45 38.87
CA GLU A 690 2.33 -6.60 39.39
C GLU A 690 3.52 -6.18 40.29
N LEU A 691 4.19 -5.11 39.96
CA LEU A 691 5.30 -4.52 40.73
C LEU A 691 4.81 -4.01 42.10
N ARG A 692 3.67 -3.32 42.15
CA ARG A 692 3.01 -2.92 43.40
C ARG A 692 2.61 -4.12 44.22
N ALA A 693 2.03 -5.16 43.60
CA ALA A 693 1.66 -6.41 44.25
C ALA A 693 2.87 -7.20 44.81
N ALA A 694 4.07 -6.96 44.22
CA ALA A 694 5.35 -7.48 44.73
C ALA A 694 5.96 -6.61 45.86
N GLY A 695 5.25 -5.59 46.34
CA GLY A 695 5.68 -4.72 47.45
C GLY A 695 6.67 -3.61 47.07
N ASP A 696 6.67 -3.15 45.81
CA ASP A 696 7.45 -2.01 45.39
C ASP A 696 6.61 -0.71 45.54
N SER A 697 7.02 0.13 46.50
CA SER A 697 6.38 1.44 46.79
C SER A 697 6.94 2.60 46.00
N THR A 698 7.95 2.39 45.13
CA THR A 698 8.70 3.42 44.41
C THR A 698 8.14 3.81 43.07
N SER A 699 6.84 3.63 42.83
CA SER A 699 6.24 4.10 41.57
C SER A 699 6.10 5.63 41.60
N GLU A 700 6.85 6.31 40.72
CA GLU A 700 6.75 7.77 40.53
C GLU A 700 5.32 8.25 40.25
N PRO A 701 4.95 9.46 40.68
CA PRO A 701 3.66 10.07 40.39
C PRO A 701 3.54 10.32 38.85
N ARG A 702 2.37 10.13 38.30
CA ARG A 702 2.04 10.45 36.90
C ARG A 702 2.15 11.96 36.69
N ASP A 703 2.81 12.41 35.63
CA ASP A 703 2.80 13.80 35.19
C ASP A 703 1.38 14.33 34.91
N HIS A 704 0.43 13.45 34.62
CA HIS A 704 -1.00 13.79 34.52
C HIS A 704 -1.86 12.62 35.02
N PRO A 705 -2.36 12.65 36.27
CA PRO A 705 -3.19 11.59 36.84
C PRO A 705 -4.50 11.48 36.05
N GLY A 706 -4.67 10.40 35.33
CA GLY A 706 -5.94 10.04 34.68
C GLY A 706 -5.91 9.79 33.18
N LEU A 707 -4.88 10.17 32.44
CA LEU A 707 -4.80 9.92 30.99
C LEU A 707 -3.87 8.74 30.68
N THR A 708 -4.23 7.95 29.66
CA THR A 708 -3.26 7.06 29.01
C THR A 708 -2.30 7.88 28.16
N PRO A 709 -1.04 7.46 27.87
CA PRO A 709 -0.13 8.26 27.06
C PRO A 709 -0.60 8.51 25.63
N GLN A 710 -1.37 7.64 25.00
CA GLN A 710 -2.03 7.97 23.74
C GLN A 710 -3.02 9.13 23.96
N GLN A 711 -3.78 9.08 25.05
CA GLN A 711 -4.67 10.18 25.44
C GLN A 711 -3.86 11.43 25.79
N ALA A 712 -2.72 11.29 26.48
CA ALA A 712 -1.83 12.42 26.80
C ALA A 712 -1.19 13.00 25.52
N GLN A 713 -0.82 12.16 24.57
CA GLN A 713 -0.29 12.59 23.28
C GLN A 713 -1.34 13.30 22.43
N ILE A 714 -2.57 12.75 22.36
CA ILE A 714 -3.73 13.41 21.73
C ILE A 714 -4.01 14.75 22.44
N ALA A 715 -4.06 14.76 23.77
CA ALA A 715 -4.34 15.94 24.55
C ALA A 715 -3.26 17.04 24.34
N ARG A 716 -1.99 16.66 24.24
CA ARG A 716 -0.88 17.58 23.94
C ARG A 716 -1.01 18.18 22.55
N LEU A 717 -1.20 17.35 21.50
CA LEU A 717 -1.40 17.85 20.13
C LEU A 717 -2.61 18.77 20.02
N VAL A 718 -3.67 18.46 20.76
CA VAL A 718 -4.87 19.30 20.83
C VAL A 718 -4.60 20.59 21.58
N ALA A 719 -3.80 20.58 22.63
CA ALA A 719 -3.36 21.78 23.35
C ALA A 719 -2.44 22.67 22.48
N GLU A 720 -1.60 22.06 21.66
CA GLU A 720 -0.79 22.74 20.63
C GLU A 720 -1.60 23.34 19.47
N GLY A 721 -2.93 23.16 19.45
CA GLY A 721 -3.83 23.75 18.48
C GLY A 721 -4.21 22.82 17.30
N ALA A 722 -3.66 21.58 17.24
CA ALA A 722 -3.93 20.67 16.11
C ALA A 722 -5.39 20.23 16.05
N THR A 723 -6.07 20.33 14.93
CA THR A 723 -7.45 19.84 14.71
C THR A 723 -7.55 18.32 14.89
N ASN A 724 -8.75 17.77 15.09
CA ASN A 724 -8.93 16.32 15.19
C ASN A 724 -8.43 15.58 13.93
N ARG A 725 -8.52 16.23 12.78
CA ARG A 725 -8.07 15.70 11.50
C ARG A 725 -6.53 15.66 11.43
N GLU A 726 -5.85 16.69 11.92
CA GLU A 726 -4.39 16.73 12.01
C GLU A 726 -3.85 15.76 13.05
N VAL A 727 -4.52 15.66 14.21
CA VAL A 727 -4.19 14.64 15.22
C VAL A 727 -4.36 13.25 14.63
N ALA A 728 -5.47 13.00 13.92
CA ALA A 728 -5.72 11.73 13.25
C ALA A 728 -4.63 11.40 12.22
N ALA A 729 -4.24 12.39 11.40
CA ALA A 729 -3.17 12.23 10.42
C ALA A 729 -1.81 11.97 11.07
N ARG A 730 -1.43 12.74 12.10
CA ARG A 730 -0.14 12.60 12.81
C ARG A 730 -0.01 11.30 13.58
N LEU A 731 -1.13 10.79 14.12
CA LEU A 731 -1.15 9.58 14.94
C LEU A 731 -1.65 8.34 14.17
N PHE A 732 -1.94 8.49 12.88
CA PHE A 732 -2.48 7.44 12.00
C PHE A 732 -3.76 6.80 12.57
N LEU A 733 -4.66 7.65 13.11
CA LEU A 733 -5.94 7.28 13.67
C LEU A 733 -7.07 7.77 12.75
N SER A 734 -8.28 7.21 12.91
CA SER A 734 -9.46 7.82 12.32
C SER A 734 -9.88 9.07 13.08
N HIS A 735 -10.51 10.03 12.40
CA HIS A 735 -11.11 11.20 13.04
C HIS A 735 -12.06 10.80 14.17
N ARG A 736 -12.86 9.76 13.95
CA ARG A 736 -13.80 9.19 14.93
C ARG A 736 -13.09 8.59 16.16
N THR A 737 -11.91 7.98 15.95
CA THR A 737 -11.08 7.46 17.04
C THR A 737 -10.54 8.60 17.90
N VAL A 738 -10.07 9.67 17.27
CA VAL A 738 -9.60 10.87 17.99
C VAL A 738 -10.74 11.51 18.78
N GLU A 739 -11.94 11.61 18.21
CA GLU A 739 -13.13 12.11 18.94
C GLU A 739 -13.50 11.22 20.14
N HIS A 740 -13.41 9.91 19.98
CA HIS A 740 -13.64 8.97 21.07
C HIS A 740 -12.64 9.18 22.21
N HIS A 741 -11.35 9.27 21.85
CA HIS A 741 -10.30 9.57 22.85
C HIS A 741 -10.51 10.92 23.52
N LEU A 742 -10.87 11.97 22.78
CA LEU A 742 -11.13 13.30 23.36
C LEU A 742 -12.32 13.29 24.32
N ARG A 743 -13.41 12.60 24.04
CA ARG A 743 -14.51 12.41 24.98
C ARG A 743 -14.05 11.77 26.28
N ASN A 744 -13.24 10.74 26.18
CA ASN A 744 -12.66 10.06 27.33
C ASN A 744 -11.67 10.94 28.11
N ILE A 745 -10.85 11.72 27.41
CA ILE A 745 -9.92 12.71 27.99
C ILE A 745 -10.71 13.77 28.76
N PHE A 746 -11.74 14.35 28.15
CA PHE A 746 -12.58 15.37 28.76
C PHE A 746 -13.28 14.86 30.02
N ALA A 747 -13.85 13.66 29.93
CA ALA A 747 -14.48 13.00 31.10
C ALA A 747 -13.48 12.75 32.24
N ARG A 748 -12.27 12.30 31.94
CA ARG A 748 -11.24 11.97 32.93
C ARG A 748 -10.62 13.20 33.57
N LEU A 749 -10.41 14.25 32.79
CA LEU A 749 -9.83 15.50 33.29
C LEU A 749 -10.87 16.47 33.87
N GLY A 750 -12.17 16.16 33.73
CA GLY A 750 -13.26 17.00 34.21
C GLY A 750 -13.39 18.31 33.42
N VAL A 751 -12.91 18.36 32.17
CA VAL A 751 -12.99 19.51 31.27
C VAL A 751 -14.15 19.33 30.27
N ARG A 752 -14.74 20.44 29.83
CA ARG A 752 -15.93 20.42 28.94
C ARG A 752 -15.63 20.93 27.53
N SER A 753 -14.45 21.51 27.33
CA SER A 753 -14.09 22.11 26.04
C SER A 753 -12.60 21.96 25.76
N ARG A 754 -12.25 22.12 24.47
CA ARG A 754 -10.88 22.14 23.98
C ARG A 754 -10.04 23.26 24.63
N VAL A 755 -10.64 24.43 24.80
CA VAL A 755 -10.01 25.58 25.46
C VAL A 755 -9.71 25.29 26.92
N GLU A 756 -10.61 24.60 27.63
CA GLU A 756 -10.38 24.15 28.99
C GLU A 756 -9.28 23.10 29.08
N LEU A 757 -9.19 22.21 28.07
CA LEU A 757 -8.12 21.22 27.98
C LEU A 757 -6.74 21.91 27.85
N THR A 758 -6.61 22.88 26.93
CA THR A 758 -5.39 23.66 26.75
C THR A 758 -4.96 24.34 28.06
N ARG A 759 -5.88 25.05 28.71
CA ARG A 759 -5.59 25.72 30.00
C ARG A 759 -5.24 24.79 31.17
N ARG A 760 -5.61 23.51 31.07
CA ARG A 760 -5.36 22.49 32.09
C ARG A 760 -4.00 21.80 31.89
N LEU A 761 -3.47 21.85 30.68
CA LEU A 761 -2.20 21.21 30.29
C LEU A 761 -1.03 22.20 30.24
N ASP A 762 -1.34 23.52 30.08
CA ASP A 762 -0.39 24.63 30.34
C ASP A 762 -0.15 24.79 31.86
#